data_91f185f067863503bda329c3cc275629
#
_entry.id   91f185f067863503bda329c3cc275629
#
_cell.length_a   1.000
_cell.length_b   1.000
_cell.length_c   1.000
_cell.angle_alpha   90.00
_cell.angle_beta   90.00
_cell.angle_gamma   90.00
#
_symmetry.space_group_name_H-M   'P 1'
#
loop_
_entity.id
_entity.type
_entity.pdbx_description
1 polymer ?
#
loop_
_entity_poly.entity_id
_entity_poly.type
_entity_poly.pdbx_seq_one_letter_code
_entity_poly.pdbx_strand_id
1 'polypeptide(L)'
;MRQFPTLIALQVFLVCARPVPGIGQSPAQRAEIERFRDSIAVITDAGALRNLETDLIAQARQDRSNAMLHLRLGFLALRLGELSDGDQARRHFDDAGSEFEWATQEQPNWPYGWYGLGFAELALGDSEIPLVSGFQMMLGKDALTRSANAFARSAEVDPGFVAGLVELSSTALRQRINARMDVALAALRRASRTPSANAPELLLARGRVERAVGSLDSSAVVLQKLLSTDSTNVLARYEMARTRFLEGDSEALGLWYGALSAGDSSALDHYREDLEILLPDSILQQFDAANGARRVELVRQFWESRDDDELHARGARLAEHYRRLDYVRRHYRLVSERRRYGIEERYRSGQSEYDDRGIIYLRHGAPDERVRYSAPGIEPNESWLYRRESGDLIFHFVAREDVQDFRLVESLFDVLSFADVLSLNDTEEMGATPRGAAVMQHTEGLLRSREPLHPIYSRLLGVGRGGASGLMTEERRLGQNAIAIGTTTDSWPLDVGEPIEVNTSLVAVGADSTGAQLQVAFAIPGEALAPREVEGGFAYPVRLRGSVIDLDGRTVARFDTTRVFRNRERIEPQRHLVGRLPVRVPAGTFTVRVALETDRGGMVTARDTIHVAPPVGNELGLSDLAVGARAVRLAWETPAGDSAWLNPTRTYRRTDPVLLYFEVSGLEQGEEYEVRLELRRPRGGSIFRRLFGGGVALRMEFDQVHPGGIDRVSRELDIGRLSSGDYSLEVRVKSDDGREVFRRQLLRVVE
;
A
#
# COMPACT_ATOMS: atom_id res chain seq x y z
N MET A 1 11.26 -25.39 -81.35
CA MET A 1 10.31 -24.34 -81.73
C MET A 1 9.38 -24.03 -80.53
N ARG A 2 9.65 -22.94 -79.84
CA ARG A 2 8.66 -22.08 -79.14
C ARG A 2 9.46 -20.95 -78.50
N GLN A 3 9.14 -19.78 -78.99
CA GLN A 3 9.75 -18.49 -78.66
C GLN A 3 9.36 -18.03 -77.26
N PHE A 4 10.32 -17.52 -76.47
CA PHE A 4 10.06 -16.76 -75.28
C PHE A 4 10.19 -15.26 -75.65
N PRO A 5 9.29 -14.37 -75.18
CA PRO A 5 9.44 -12.94 -75.38
C PRO A 5 10.34 -12.33 -74.29
N THR A 6 11.21 -11.49 -74.74
CA THR A 6 12.15 -10.66 -74.02
C THR A 6 11.42 -9.70 -73.12
N LEU A 7 11.61 -9.78 -71.77
CA LEU A 7 11.15 -8.77 -70.81
C LEU A 7 12.16 -7.63 -70.80
N ILE A 8 11.75 -6.45 -71.24
CA ILE A 8 12.51 -5.19 -71.12
C ILE A 8 12.41 -4.75 -69.66
N ALA A 9 13.53 -4.85 -68.91
CA ALA A 9 13.64 -4.28 -67.57
C ALA A 9 13.75 -2.75 -67.67
N LEU A 10 12.72 -2.06 -67.25
CA LEU A 10 12.74 -0.59 -67.07
C LEU A 10 13.51 -0.33 -65.76
N GLN A 11 14.79 0.00 -65.86
CA GLN A 11 15.56 0.55 -64.73
C GLN A 11 15.08 1.96 -64.45
N VAL A 12 14.21 2.07 -63.39
CA VAL A 12 13.93 3.37 -62.77
C VAL A 12 15.19 3.74 -61.97
N PHE A 13 15.98 4.67 -62.46
CA PHE A 13 17.03 5.34 -61.73
C PHE A 13 16.33 6.17 -60.60
N LEU A 14 16.25 5.61 -59.43
CA LEU A 14 15.97 6.38 -58.22
C LEU A 14 17.21 7.21 -57.93
N VAL A 15 17.21 8.48 -58.38
CA VAL A 15 18.18 9.46 -57.92
C VAL A 15 17.94 9.65 -56.45
N CYS A 16 18.68 8.98 -55.59
CA CYS A 16 18.80 9.33 -54.20
C CYS A 16 19.46 10.73 -54.13
N ALA A 17 18.65 11.77 -54.15
CA ALA A 17 19.09 13.09 -53.73
C ALA A 17 19.55 12.91 -52.28
N ARG A 18 20.85 12.98 -52.02
CA ARG A 18 21.38 13.13 -50.66
C ARG A 18 20.72 14.38 -50.11
N PRO A 19 20.00 14.33 -49.00
CA PRO A 19 19.49 15.53 -48.38
C PRO A 19 20.66 16.45 -48.09
N VAL A 20 20.65 17.61 -48.64
CA VAL A 20 21.54 18.71 -48.24
C VAL A 20 21.30 18.86 -46.75
N PRO A 21 22.33 18.88 -45.88
CA PRO A 21 22.10 19.06 -44.44
C PRO A 21 21.40 20.40 -44.30
N GLY A 22 20.10 20.37 -44.00
CA GLY A 22 19.27 21.56 -43.77
C GLY A 22 19.86 22.35 -42.62
N ILE A 23 19.85 23.67 -42.75
CA ILE A 23 20.33 24.57 -41.70
C ILE A 23 19.43 24.34 -40.47
N GLY A 24 20.02 24.01 -39.34
CA GLY A 24 19.27 23.83 -38.08
C GLY A 24 18.55 25.13 -37.68
N GLN A 25 17.47 25.02 -36.92
CA GLN A 25 16.70 26.14 -36.43
C GLN A 25 17.56 27.11 -35.62
N SER A 26 17.65 28.37 -36.05
CA SER A 26 18.48 29.38 -35.40
C SER A 26 17.92 29.76 -34.01
N PRO A 27 18.76 30.23 -33.07
CA PRO A 27 18.27 30.73 -31.78
C PRO A 27 17.19 31.82 -31.89
N ALA A 28 17.28 32.69 -32.88
CA ALA A 28 16.28 33.74 -33.11
C ALA A 28 14.91 33.17 -33.51
N GLN A 29 14.89 32.17 -34.40
CA GLN A 29 13.67 31.48 -34.81
C GLN A 29 13.05 30.67 -33.64
N ARG A 30 13.86 30.05 -32.79
CA ARG A 30 13.36 29.39 -31.59
C ARG A 30 12.71 30.37 -30.62
N ALA A 31 13.41 31.45 -30.29
CA ALA A 31 12.88 32.51 -29.43
C ALA A 31 11.61 33.16 -30.00
N GLU A 32 11.44 33.18 -31.32
CA GLU A 32 10.24 33.67 -31.99
C GLU A 32 9.04 32.73 -31.75
N ILE A 33 9.24 31.40 -31.87
CA ILE A 33 8.20 30.43 -31.61
C ILE A 33 7.84 30.38 -30.11
N GLU A 34 8.81 30.47 -29.22
CA GLU A 34 8.56 30.55 -27.78
C GLU A 34 7.70 31.74 -27.41
N ARG A 35 8.08 32.94 -27.86
CA ARG A 35 7.25 34.15 -27.66
C ARG A 35 5.85 34.04 -28.25
N PHE A 36 5.71 33.40 -29.41
CA PHE A 36 4.42 33.15 -30.00
C PHE A 36 3.57 32.21 -29.13
N ARG A 37 4.11 31.10 -28.68
CA ARG A 37 3.46 30.16 -27.75
C ARG A 37 3.02 30.87 -26.47
N ASP A 38 3.91 31.64 -25.85
CA ASP A 38 3.61 32.41 -24.64
C ASP A 38 2.46 33.40 -24.87
N SER A 39 2.46 34.06 -26.03
CA SER A 39 1.41 35.02 -26.36
C SER A 39 0.02 34.40 -26.54
N ILE A 40 -0.08 33.22 -27.13
CA ILE A 40 -1.36 32.51 -27.30
C ILE A 40 -1.81 31.77 -26.05
N ALA A 41 -0.90 31.34 -25.17
CA ALA A 41 -1.23 30.62 -23.95
C ALA A 41 -2.12 31.43 -22.99
N VAL A 42 -1.93 32.77 -22.96
CA VAL A 42 -2.72 33.64 -22.08
C VAL A 42 -4.09 34.03 -22.68
N ILE A 43 -4.35 33.69 -23.94
CA ILE A 43 -5.62 34.00 -24.61
C ILE A 43 -6.64 32.91 -24.26
N THR A 44 -7.74 33.32 -23.64
CA THR A 44 -8.87 32.44 -23.29
C THR A 44 -10.07 32.60 -24.22
N ASP A 45 -10.09 33.68 -25.05
CA ASP A 45 -11.13 33.91 -26.04
C ASP A 45 -10.82 33.18 -27.36
N ALA A 46 -11.58 32.11 -27.61
CA ALA A 46 -11.47 31.37 -28.86
C ALA A 46 -11.76 32.23 -30.11
N GLY A 47 -12.55 33.31 -30.00
CA GLY A 47 -12.80 34.24 -31.11
C GLY A 47 -11.54 35.01 -31.52
N ALA A 48 -10.79 35.51 -30.56
CA ALA A 48 -9.52 36.19 -30.80
C ALA A 48 -8.50 35.25 -31.46
N LEU A 49 -8.42 33.98 -31.03
CA LEU A 49 -7.53 32.98 -31.63
C LEU A 49 -7.93 32.66 -33.08
N ARG A 50 -9.22 32.53 -33.39
CA ARG A 50 -9.71 32.28 -34.77
C ARG A 50 -9.43 33.45 -35.72
N ASN A 51 -9.45 34.70 -35.24
CA ASN A 51 -9.03 35.88 -36.03
C ASN A 51 -7.54 35.77 -36.37
N LEU A 52 -6.72 35.42 -35.37
CA LEU A 52 -5.28 35.21 -35.57
C LEU A 52 -5.00 34.04 -36.54
N GLU A 53 -5.79 32.96 -36.46
CA GLU A 53 -5.72 31.82 -37.38
C GLU A 53 -6.00 32.26 -38.80
N THR A 54 -7.05 33.06 -39.02
CA THR A 54 -7.41 33.59 -40.35
C THR A 54 -6.27 34.41 -40.95
N ASP A 55 -5.62 35.25 -40.15
CA ASP A 55 -4.49 36.08 -40.59
C ASP A 55 -3.27 35.22 -40.95
N LEU A 56 -2.96 34.20 -40.12
CA LEU A 56 -1.85 33.29 -40.40
C LEU A 56 -2.08 32.43 -41.64
N ILE A 57 -3.32 31.94 -41.86
CA ILE A 57 -3.72 31.22 -43.07
C ILE A 57 -3.54 32.10 -44.30
N ALA A 58 -3.91 33.38 -44.23
CA ALA A 58 -3.73 34.32 -45.36
C ALA A 58 -2.24 34.49 -45.70
N GLN A 59 -1.36 34.54 -44.70
CA GLN A 59 0.09 34.59 -44.89
C GLN A 59 0.62 33.26 -45.48
N ALA A 60 0.20 32.09 -44.92
CA ALA A 60 0.62 30.79 -45.39
C ALA A 60 0.20 30.50 -46.85
N ARG A 61 -0.92 31.06 -47.32
CA ARG A 61 -1.32 31.00 -48.74
C ARG A 61 -0.36 31.70 -49.69
N GLN A 62 0.35 32.72 -49.19
CA GLN A 62 1.33 33.47 -49.99
C GLN A 62 2.69 32.77 -50.01
N ASP A 63 3.07 32.07 -48.90
CA ASP A 63 4.31 31.36 -48.77
C ASP A 63 4.06 29.99 -48.11
N ARG A 64 3.67 28.99 -48.90
CA ARG A 64 3.29 27.68 -48.46
C ARG A 64 4.46 26.82 -47.94
N SER A 65 5.70 27.19 -48.27
CA SER A 65 6.90 26.48 -47.82
C SER A 65 7.49 27.09 -46.54
N ASN A 66 6.83 28.05 -45.93
CA ASN A 66 7.31 28.72 -44.74
C ASN A 66 7.05 27.88 -43.47
N ALA A 67 8.01 27.06 -43.08
CA ALA A 67 7.93 26.23 -41.89
C ALA A 67 7.60 27.02 -40.59
N MET A 68 7.98 28.31 -40.50
CA MET A 68 7.66 29.13 -39.33
C MET A 68 6.17 29.42 -39.24
N LEU A 69 5.49 29.66 -40.37
CA LEU A 69 4.03 29.85 -40.38
C LEU A 69 3.30 28.55 -40.01
N HIS A 70 3.76 27.41 -40.53
CA HIS A 70 3.22 26.10 -40.16
C HIS A 70 3.40 25.82 -38.66
N LEU A 71 4.56 26.12 -38.05
CA LEU A 71 4.74 26.00 -36.60
C LEU A 71 3.75 26.87 -35.80
N ARG A 72 3.54 28.14 -36.25
CA ARG A 72 2.58 29.01 -35.56
C ARG A 72 1.15 28.54 -35.69
N LEU A 73 0.73 28.09 -36.89
CA LEU A 73 -0.59 27.51 -37.12
C LEU A 73 -0.81 26.26 -36.30
N GLY A 74 0.18 25.36 -36.25
CA GLY A 74 0.11 24.14 -35.46
C GLY A 74 -0.06 24.43 -33.94
N PHE A 75 0.75 25.32 -33.35
CA PHE A 75 0.59 25.69 -31.94
C PHE A 75 -0.72 26.43 -31.65
N LEU A 76 -1.20 27.26 -32.60
CA LEU A 76 -2.48 27.94 -32.48
C LEU A 76 -3.65 26.92 -32.52
N ALA A 77 -3.59 25.95 -33.41
CA ALA A 77 -4.59 24.88 -33.50
C ALA A 77 -4.61 23.99 -32.22
N LEU A 78 -3.43 23.67 -31.64
CA LEU A 78 -3.39 23.04 -30.32
C LEU A 78 -4.15 23.86 -29.28
N ARG A 79 -3.89 25.17 -29.21
CA ARG A 79 -4.55 26.04 -28.24
C ARG A 79 -6.05 26.16 -28.47
N LEU A 80 -6.51 26.20 -29.72
CA LEU A 80 -7.95 26.14 -30.04
C LEU A 80 -8.58 24.83 -29.64
N GLY A 81 -7.86 23.69 -29.79
CA GLY A 81 -8.28 22.39 -29.34
C GLY A 81 -8.46 22.31 -27.83
N GLU A 82 -7.52 22.88 -27.05
CA GLU A 82 -7.59 22.95 -25.57
C GLU A 82 -8.81 23.75 -25.07
N LEU A 83 -9.25 24.74 -25.85
CA LEU A 83 -10.43 25.58 -25.52
C LEU A 83 -11.74 25.08 -26.15
N SER A 84 -11.72 23.93 -26.79
CA SER A 84 -12.87 23.30 -27.46
C SER A 84 -13.20 21.94 -26.85
N ASP A 85 -14.39 21.45 -27.11
CA ASP A 85 -14.84 20.15 -26.63
C ASP A 85 -15.17 19.15 -27.76
N GLY A 86 -15.08 17.87 -27.48
CA GLY A 86 -15.54 16.76 -28.31
C GLY A 86 -14.96 16.77 -29.73
N ASP A 87 -15.81 16.65 -30.75
CA ASP A 87 -15.38 16.57 -32.15
C ASP A 87 -14.74 17.86 -32.68
N GLN A 88 -15.01 19.00 -32.04
CA GLN A 88 -14.37 20.28 -32.43
C GLN A 88 -12.93 20.28 -31.94
N ALA A 89 -12.68 19.91 -30.72
CA ALA A 89 -11.31 19.78 -30.18
C ALA A 89 -10.49 18.81 -31.04
N ARG A 90 -11.05 17.66 -31.38
CA ARG A 90 -10.39 16.66 -32.23
C ARG A 90 -9.99 17.23 -33.60
N ARG A 91 -10.87 17.98 -34.27
CA ARG A 91 -10.52 18.60 -35.55
C ARG A 91 -9.34 19.58 -35.42
N HIS A 92 -9.31 20.38 -34.37
CA HIS A 92 -8.20 21.29 -34.16
C HIS A 92 -6.89 20.54 -33.88
N PHE A 93 -6.93 19.41 -33.21
CA PHE A 93 -5.72 18.57 -32.97
C PHE A 93 -5.26 17.85 -34.26
N ASP A 94 -6.19 17.39 -35.12
CA ASP A 94 -5.87 16.87 -36.45
C ASP A 94 -5.23 17.98 -37.36
N ASP A 95 -5.78 19.21 -37.34
CA ASP A 95 -5.22 20.35 -38.04
C ASP A 95 -3.81 20.69 -37.54
N ALA A 96 -3.61 20.67 -36.21
CA ALA A 96 -2.31 20.87 -35.60
C ALA A 96 -1.29 19.82 -36.06
N GLY A 97 -1.66 18.55 -36.07
CA GLY A 97 -0.83 17.44 -36.55
C GLY A 97 -0.40 17.67 -38.00
N SER A 98 -1.34 18.03 -38.88
CA SER A 98 -1.08 18.33 -40.28
C SER A 98 -0.10 19.49 -40.46
N GLU A 99 -0.26 20.60 -39.74
CA GLU A 99 0.61 21.76 -39.80
C GLU A 99 2.03 21.44 -39.32
N PHE A 100 2.19 20.64 -38.24
CA PHE A 100 3.49 20.20 -37.79
C PHE A 100 4.15 19.22 -38.77
N GLU A 101 3.38 18.33 -39.42
CA GLU A 101 3.91 17.48 -40.48
C GLU A 101 4.46 18.30 -41.62
N TRP A 102 3.74 19.35 -42.10
CA TRP A 102 4.24 20.29 -43.10
C TRP A 102 5.53 20.95 -42.63
N ALA A 103 5.60 21.45 -41.40
CA ALA A 103 6.81 22.04 -40.84
C ALA A 103 7.99 21.07 -40.84
N THR A 104 7.78 19.77 -40.51
CA THR A 104 8.84 18.75 -40.54
C THR A 104 9.25 18.35 -41.96
N GLN A 105 8.38 18.43 -42.94
CA GLN A 105 8.68 18.17 -44.33
C GLN A 105 9.55 19.29 -44.91
N GLU A 106 9.18 20.54 -44.66
CA GLU A 106 9.93 21.72 -45.15
C GLU A 106 11.29 21.91 -44.42
N GLN A 107 11.31 21.67 -43.12
CA GLN A 107 12.49 21.83 -42.26
C GLN A 107 12.69 20.62 -41.32
N PRO A 108 13.14 19.44 -41.83
CA PRO A 108 13.28 18.22 -41.06
C PRO A 108 14.30 18.33 -39.92
N ASN A 109 15.20 19.33 -39.95
CA ASN A 109 16.21 19.59 -38.93
C ASN A 109 15.79 20.61 -37.86
N TRP A 110 14.53 21.01 -37.85
CA TRP A 110 13.97 21.88 -36.83
C TRP A 110 13.32 21.08 -35.70
N PRO A 111 13.79 21.19 -34.44
CA PRO A 111 13.26 20.40 -33.35
C PRO A 111 11.81 20.75 -33.02
N TYR A 112 11.36 22.00 -33.21
CA TYR A 112 10.02 22.45 -32.88
C TYR A 112 8.91 21.81 -33.75
N GLY A 113 9.20 21.39 -34.98
CA GLY A 113 8.24 20.66 -35.81
C GLY A 113 7.90 19.30 -35.20
N TRP A 114 8.92 18.53 -34.86
CA TRP A 114 8.77 17.25 -34.21
C TRP A 114 8.20 17.34 -32.78
N TYR A 115 8.59 18.40 -32.06
CA TYR A 115 8.07 18.71 -30.73
C TYR A 115 6.56 19.01 -30.76
N GLY A 116 6.11 19.84 -31.68
CA GLY A 116 4.69 20.15 -31.88
C GLY A 116 3.87 18.92 -32.30
N LEU A 117 4.42 18.11 -33.23
CA LEU A 117 3.79 16.84 -33.64
C LEU A 117 3.59 15.90 -32.47
N GLY A 118 4.55 15.83 -31.55
CA GLY A 118 4.41 15.04 -30.33
C GLY A 118 3.20 15.45 -29.46
N PHE A 119 2.94 16.74 -29.33
CA PHE A 119 1.75 17.21 -28.61
C PHE A 119 0.45 16.96 -29.35
N ALA A 120 0.43 17.13 -30.66
CA ALA A 120 -0.76 16.85 -31.46
C ALA A 120 -1.16 15.35 -31.33
N GLU A 121 -0.19 14.45 -31.38
CA GLU A 121 -0.40 13.02 -31.20
C GLU A 121 -0.92 12.66 -29.79
N LEU A 122 -0.41 13.34 -28.74
CA LEU A 122 -0.92 13.16 -27.37
C LEU A 122 -2.39 13.58 -27.27
N ALA A 123 -2.71 14.77 -27.77
CA ALA A 123 -4.06 15.32 -27.71
C ALA A 123 -5.09 14.49 -28.53
N LEU A 124 -4.66 13.90 -29.64
CA LEU A 124 -5.49 12.99 -30.43
C LEU A 124 -5.75 11.68 -29.67
N GLY A 125 -4.79 11.19 -28.91
CA GLY A 125 -4.94 9.96 -28.10
C GLY A 125 -6.05 10.06 -27.08
N ASP A 126 -6.23 11.20 -26.47
CA ASP A 126 -7.30 11.44 -25.49
C ASP A 126 -8.71 11.32 -26.10
N SER A 127 -8.84 11.36 -27.42
CA SER A 127 -10.08 11.25 -28.15
C SER A 127 -10.34 9.86 -28.78
N GLU A 128 -9.39 8.92 -28.70
CA GLU A 128 -9.51 7.59 -29.32
C GLU A 128 -10.49 6.68 -28.56
N ILE A 129 -11.13 5.75 -29.30
CA ILE A 129 -11.99 4.73 -28.72
C ILE A 129 -11.12 3.65 -28.05
N PRO A 130 -11.36 3.26 -26.78
CA PRO A 130 -10.49 2.35 -26.03
C PRO A 130 -10.16 1.04 -26.72
N LEU A 131 -11.11 0.43 -27.42
CA LEU A 131 -10.88 -0.81 -28.18
C LEU A 131 -9.87 -0.62 -29.32
N VAL A 132 -9.95 0.52 -30.02
CA VAL A 132 -9.05 0.85 -31.13
C VAL A 132 -7.65 1.20 -30.58
N SER A 133 -7.57 1.98 -29.51
CA SER A 133 -6.30 2.33 -28.88
C SER A 133 -5.60 1.08 -28.29
N GLY A 134 -6.33 0.17 -27.67
CA GLY A 134 -5.80 -1.10 -27.16
C GLY A 134 -5.20 -1.98 -28.28
N PHE A 135 -5.86 -2.08 -29.43
CA PHE A 135 -5.33 -2.80 -30.59
C PHE A 135 -4.11 -2.10 -31.21
N GLN A 136 -4.16 -0.78 -31.36
CA GLN A 136 -3.02 0.04 -31.84
C GLN A 136 -1.81 -0.08 -30.92
N MET A 137 -2.02 -0.14 -29.60
CA MET A 137 -0.98 -0.31 -28.63
C MET A 137 -0.28 -1.66 -28.76
N MET A 138 -1.01 -2.76 -28.98
CA MET A 138 -0.40 -4.07 -29.26
C MET A 138 0.50 -4.01 -30.50
N LEU A 139 0.19 -3.15 -31.47
CA LEU A 139 0.99 -2.91 -32.66
C LEU A 139 2.07 -1.84 -32.51
N GLY A 140 2.19 -1.17 -31.34
CA GLY A 140 3.10 -0.06 -31.11
C GLY A 140 2.75 1.18 -31.96
N LYS A 141 1.47 1.40 -32.22
CA LYS A 141 0.93 2.50 -33.03
C LYS A 141 -0.06 3.39 -32.26
N ASP A 142 -0.11 3.22 -30.93
CA ASP A 142 -0.95 4.07 -30.07
C ASP A 142 -0.39 5.51 -30.00
N ALA A 143 -1.20 6.43 -29.54
CA ALA A 143 -0.88 7.85 -29.47
C ALA A 143 0.34 8.14 -28.61
N LEU A 144 0.48 7.47 -27.45
CA LEU A 144 1.67 7.65 -26.60
C LEU A 144 2.95 7.20 -27.32
N THR A 145 2.90 6.10 -28.08
CA THR A 145 4.05 5.62 -28.85
C THR A 145 4.38 6.57 -30.02
N ARG A 146 3.36 7.09 -30.74
CA ARG A 146 3.57 8.06 -31.82
C ARG A 146 4.15 9.35 -31.28
N SER A 147 3.62 9.86 -30.18
CA SER A 147 4.12 11.05 -29.48
C SER A 147 5.56 10.87 -29.00
N ALA A 148 5.87 9.74 -28.31
CA ALA A 148 7.23 9.45 -27.87
C ALA A 148 8.23 9.38 -29.04
N ASN A 149 7.83 8.83 -30.21
CA ASN A 149 8.63 8.80 -31.41
C ASN A 149 8.89 10.22 -31.95
N ALA A 150 7.89 11.08 -31.95
CA ALA A 150 8.05 12.47 -32.40
C ALA A 150 8.98 13.27 -31.47
N PHE A 151 8.80 13.15 -30.14
CA PHE A 151 9.72 13.77 -29.18
C PHE A 151 11.14 13.19 -29.26
N ALA A 152 11.28 11.87 -29.48
CA ALA A 152 12.60 11.27 -29.72
C ALA A 152 13.27 11.84 -30.95
N ARG A 153 12.50 12.05 -32.03
CA ARG A 153 13.02 12.68 -33.25
C ARG A 153 13.45 14.12 -33.03
N SER A 154 12.69 14.89 -32.25
CA SER A 154 13.07 16.23 -31.81
C SER A 154 14.43 16.23 -31.09
N ALA A 155 14.64 15.27 -30.15
CA ALA A 155 15.89 15.10 -29.42
C ALA A 155 17.05 14.52 -30.26
N GLU A 156 16.77 13.83 -31.36
CA GLU A 156 17.77 13.39 -32.32
C GLU A 156 18.27 14.55 -33.18
N VAL A 157 17.34 15.42 -33.64
CA VAL A 157 17.64 16.58 -34.42
C VAL A 157 18.47 17.58 -33.63
N ASP A 158 18.12 17.80 -32.38
CA ASP A 158 18.89 18.65 -31.44
C ASP A 158 19.02 18.00 -30.08
N PRO A 159 20.15 17.33 -29.80
CA PRO A 159 20.39 16.72 -28.49
C PRO A 159 20.44 17.69 -27.31
N GLY A 160 20.51 19.01 -27.56
CA GLY A 160 20.47 20.05 -26.53
C GLY A 160 19.08 20.66 -26.31
N PHE A 161 18.06 20.23 -27.04
CA PHE A 161 16.71 20.80 -26.97
C PHE A 161 15.98 20.21 -25.71
N VAL A 162 16.09 20.95 -24.59
CA VAL A 162 15.62 20.52 -23.27
C VAL A 162 14.13 20.22 -23.28
N ALA A 163 13.29 21.06 -23.87
CA ALA A 163 11.84 20.88 -23.91
C ALA A 163 11.44 19.52 -24.52
N GLY A 164 12.02 19.17 -25.68
CA GLY A 164 11.73 17.87 -26.32
C GLY A 164 12.21 16.67 -25.50
N LEU A 165 13.33 16.81 -24.78
CA LEU A 165 13.86 15.77 -23.90
C LEU A 165 12.98 15.55 -22.65
N VAL A 166 12.45 16.63 -22.09
CA VAL A 166 11.51 16.57 -20.95
C VAL A 166 10.24 15.85 -21.35
N GLU A 167 9.65 16.21 -22.50
CA GLU A 167 8.42 15.58 -22.98
C GLU A 167 8.61 14.13 -23.40
N LEU A 168 9.75 13.79 -24.04
CA LEU A 168 10.11 12.40 -24.30
C LEU A 168 10.15 11.58 -23.01
N SER A 169 10.76 12.16 -21.98
CA SER A 169 10.89 11.50 -20.67
C SER A 169 9.55 11.32 -19.98
N SER A 170 8.74 12.36 -19.97
CA SER A 170 7.38 12.34 -19.39
C SER A 170 6.49 11.31 -20.10
N THR A 171 6.49 11.30 -21.43
CA THR A 171 5.72 10.36 -22.23
C THR A 171 6.19 8.91 -22.01
N ALA A 172 7.51 8.67 -22.00
CA ALA A 172 8.06 7.33 -21.74
C ALA A 172 7.70 6.82 -20.33
N LEU A 173 7.72 7.70 -19.32
CA LEU A 173 7.32 7.36 -17.94
C LEU A 173 5.82 7.08 -17.81
N ARG A 174 4.97 7.61 -18.68
CA ARG A 174 3.53 7.31 -18.73
C ARG A 174 3.23 5.96 -19.38
N GLN A 175 4.09 5.46 -20.28
CA GLN A 175 3.88 4.21 -20.99
C GLN A 175 4.05 3.00 -20.06
N ARG A 176 3.06 2.09 -20.01
CA ARG A 176 3.17 0.77 -19.36
C ARG A 176 3.62 -0.32 -20.34
N ILE A 177 3.10 -0.25 -21.57
CA ILE A 177 3.40 -1.20 -22.64
C ILE A 177 4.24 -0.51 -23.70
N ASN A 178 5.22 -1.20 -24.25
CA ASN A 178 6.16 -0.67 -25.22
C ASN A 178 6.85 0.63 -24.78
N ALA A 179 7.09 0.78 -23.48
CA ALA A 179 7.72 1.98 -22.93
C ALA A 179 9.09 2.26 -23.59
N ARG A 180 9.23 3.51 -24.06
CA ARG A 180 10.46 3.96 -24.75
C ARG A 180 11.52 4.47 -23.77
N MET A 181 11.63 3.81 -22.61
CA MET A 181 12.55 4.23 -21.54
C MET A 181 14.01 4.18 -21.96
N ASP A 182 14.38 3.20 -22.76
CA ASP A 182 15.73 3.04 -23.33
C ASP A 182 16.09 4.20 -24.26
N VAL A 183 15.14 4.63 -25.12
CA VAL A 183 15.30 5.75 -26.02
C VAL A 183 15.41 7.07 -25.24
N ALA A 184 14.52 7.29 -24.28
CA ALA A 184 14.55 8.47 -23.42
C ALA A 184 15.87 8.57 -22.65
N LEU A 185 16.30 7.48 -22.03
CA LEU A 185 17.56 7.42 -21.27
C LEU A 185 18.78 7.70 -22.16
N ALA A 186 18.84 7.09 -23.36
CA ALA A 186 19.91 7.32 -24.30
C ALA A 186 19.96 8.79 -24.78
N ALA A 187 18.79 9.41 -25.01
CA ALA A 187 18.70 10.82 -25.40
C ALA A 187 19.17 11.75 -24.27
N LEU A 188 18.71 11.51 -23.02
CA LEU A 188 19.11 12.27 -21.83
C LEU A 188 20.62 12.17 -21.54
N ARG A 189 21.20 10.96 -21.71
CA ARG A 189 22.64 10.75 -21.57
C ARG A 189 23.45 11.43 -22.67
N ARG A 190 22.92 11.52 -23.89
CA ARG A 190 23.54 12.34 -24.95
C ARG A 190 23.51 13.83 -24.62
N ALA A 191 22.36 14.33 -24.14
CA ALA A 191 22.15 15.72 -23.74
C ALA A 191 23.14 16.18 -22.66
N SER A 192 23.59 15.27 -21.78
CA SER A 192 24.60 15.59 -20.77
C SER A 192 25.98 15.98 -21.31
N ARG A 193 26.20 15.88 -22.62
CA ARG A 193 27.41 16.31 -23.31
C ARG A 193 27.22 17.59 -24.12
N THR A 194 26.06 18.21 -24.01
CA THR A 194 25.71 19.47 -24.68
C THR A 194 25.83 20.65 -23.71
N PRO A 195 25.79 21.87 -24.17
CA PRO A 195 25.73 23.07 -23.32
C PRO A 195 24.57 23.06 -22.32
N SER A 196 23.46 22.37 -22.64
CA SER A 196 22.26 22.24 -21.80
C SER A 196 22.41 21.22 -20.65
N ALA A 197 23.58 20.60 -20.48
CA ALA A 197 23.84 19.51 -19.51
C ALA A 197 23.52 19.83 -18.05
N ASN A 198 23.40 21.10 -17.70
CA ASN A 198 23.12 21.59 -16.35
C ASN A 198 21.71 22.20 -16.21
N ALA A 199 20.87 22.14 -17.25
CA ALA A 199 19.50 22.63 -17.16
C ALA A 199 18.73 21.85 -16.07
N PRO A 200 18.06 22.53 -15.11
CA PRO A 200 17.39 21.87 -14.00
C PRO A 200 16.35 20.85 -14.46
N GLU A 201 15.56 21.20 -15.48
CA GLU A 201 14.51 20.35 -16.04
C GLU A 201 15.10 19.07 -16.66
N LEU A 202 16.24 19.19 -17.33
CA LEU A 202 16.97 18.05 -17.90
C LEU A 202 17.49 17.11 -16.81
N LEU A 203 18.06 17.66 -15.73
CA LEU A 203 18.58 16.88 -14.61
C LEU A 203 17.43 16.18 -13.88
N LEU A 204 16.31 16.84 -13.65
CA LEU A 204 15.10 16.24 -13.07
C LEU A 204 14.57 15.10 -13.95
N ALA A 205 14.38 15.33 -15.23
CA ALA A 205 13.90 14.34 -16.19
C ALA A 205 14.83 13.12 -16.21
N ARG A 206 16.16 13.34 -16.24
CA ARG A 206 17.14 12.27 -16.20
C ARG A 206 17.09 11.50 -14.88
N GLY A 207 17.02 12.17 -13.73
CA GLY A 207 16.90 11.52 -12.42
C GLY A 207 15.68 10.61 -12.35
N ARG A 208 14.52 11.06 -12.85
CA ARG A 208 13.29 10.27 -12.93
C ARG A 208 13.41 9.03 -13.81
N VAL A 209 13.99 9.16 -15.01
CA VAL A 209 14.14 8.04 -15.94
C VAL A 209 15.19 7.04 -15.46
N GLU A 210 16.35 7.50 -14.93
CA GLU A 210 17.37 6.62 -14.33
C GLU A 210 16.77 5.79 -13.18
N ARG A 211 15.96 6.39 -12.28
CA ARG A 211 15.24 5.67 -11.23
C ARG A 211 14.26 4.65 -11.81
N ALA A 212 13.45 5.04 -12.79
CA ALA A 212 12.43 4.18 -13.37
C ALA A 212 13.01 2.94 -14.06
N VAL A 213 14.23 3.01 -14.61
CA VAL A 213 14.94 1.86 -15.16
C VAL A 213 15.74 1.06 -14.11
N GLY A 214 15.69 1.47 -12.85
CA GLY A 214 16.38 0.79 -11.74
C GLY A 214 17.83 1.24 -11.52
N SER A 215 18.31 2.26 -12.20
CA SER A 215 19.67 2.82 -12.03
C SER A 215 19.68 3.84 -10.88
N LEU A 216 19.43 3.39 -9.64
CA LEU A 216 19.24 4.26 -8.47
C LEU A 216 20.45 5.15 -8.19
N ASP A 217 21.68 4.57 -8.19
CA ASP A 217 22.92 5.33 -7.99
C ASP A 217 23.07 6.46 -9.02
N SER A 218 22.76 6.18 -10.32
CA SER A 218 22.84 7.20 -11.37
C SER A 218 21.79 8.29 -11.18
N SER A 219 20.58 7.93 -10.74
CA SER A 219 19.54 8.88 -10.37
C SER A 219 20.00 9.79 -9.24
N ALA A 220 20.52 9.22 -8.16
CA ALA A 220 21.01 9.96 -7.00
C ALA A 220 22.14 10.93 -7.40
N VAL A 221 23.13 10.49 -8.20
CA VAL A 221 24.22 11.35 -8.67
C VAL A 221 23.72 12.53 -9.47
N VAL A 222 22.76 12.33 -10.38
CA VAL A 222 22.21 13.39 -11.21
C VAL A 222 21.39 14.38 -10.40
N LEU A 223 20.56 13.92 -9.48
CA LEU A 223 19.77 14.77 -8.58
C LEU A 223 20.67 15.53 -7.59
N GLN A 224 21.74 14.88 -7.09
CA GLN A 224 22.73 15.53 -6.23
C GLN A 224 23.46 16.65 -6.97
N LYS A 225 23.74 16.48 -8.27
CA LYS A 225 24.32 17.54 -9.10
C LYS A 225 23.38 18.76 -9.16
N LEU A 226 22.08 18.56 -9.35
CA LEU A 226 21.08 19.63 -9.31
C LEU A 226 21.07 20.32 -7.94
N LEU A 227 21.00 19.56 -6.85
CA LEU A 227 20.97 20.08 -5.48
C LEU A 227 22.28 20.80 -5.08
N SER A 228 23.42 20.45 -5.67
CA SER A 228 24.67 21.17 -5.47
C SER A 228 24.69 22.56 -6.13
N THR A 229 23.91 22.76 -7.21
CA THR A 229 23.75 24.04 -7.90
C THR A 229 22.64 24.88 -7.27
N ASP A 230 21.53 24.24 -6.91
CA ASP A 230 20.36 24.85 -6.24
C ASP A 230 19.90 23.94 -5.09
N SER A 231 20.46 24.18 -3.91
CA SER A 231 20.13 23.43 -2.70
C SER A 231 18.70 23.66 -2.21
N THR A 232 18.01 24.68 -2.72
CA THR A 232 16.63 25.03 -2.34
C THR A 232 15.59 24.39 -3.25
N ASN A 233 16.00 23.72 -4.32
CA ASN A 233 15.10 23.10 -5.29
C ASN A 233 14.26 22.00 -4.63
N VAL A 234 13.00 22.31 -4.37
CA VAL A 234 12.06 21.46 -3.62
C VAL A 234 11.76 20.18 -4.39
N LEU A 235 11.55 20.30 -5.70
CA LEU A 235 11.23 19.16 -6.55
C LEU A 235 12.42 18.18 -6.66
N ALA A 236 13.65 18.70 -6.71
CA ALA A 236 14.84 17.86 -6.70
C ALA A 236 15.01 17.11 -5.36
N ARG A 237 14.70 17.77 -4.23
CA ARG A 237 14.69 17.10 -2.90
C ARG A 237 13.62 16.00 -2.83
N TYR A 238 12.42 16.28 -3.33
CA TYR A 238 11.35 15.29 -3.40
C TYR A 238 11.77 14.08 -4.25
N GLU A 239 12.31 14.29 -5.45
CA GLU A 239 12.76 13.19 -6.33
C GLU A 239 13.96 12.43 -5.76
N MET A 240 14.86 13.11 -5.05
CA MET A 240 15.96 12.47 -4.33
C MET A 240 15.43 11.59 -3.20
N ALA A 241 14.45 12.07 -2.41
CA ALA A 241 13.84 11.27 -1.35
C ALA A 241 13.22 9.99 -1.91
N ARG A 242 12.51 10.06 -3.02
CA ARG A 242 11.93 8.88 -3.71
C ARG A 242 13.01 7.87 -4.14
N THR A 243 14.15 8.35 -4.64
CA THR A 243 15.28 7.48 -5.01
C THR A 243 15.85 6.81 -3.76
N ARG A 244 16.09 7.58 -2.68
CA ARG A 244 16.62 7.08 -1.42
C ARG A 244 15.69 6.08 -0.71
N PHE A 245 14.38 6.24 -0.80
CA PHE A 245 13.43 5.23 -0.30
C PHE A 245 13.59 3.88 -0.99
N LEU A 246 13.84 3.87 -2.29
CA LEU A 246 14.08 2.63 -3.04
C LEU A 246 15.43 1.99 -2.69
N GLU A 247 16.43 2.79 -2.35
CA GLU A 247 17.74 2.32 -1.85
C GLU A 247 17.68 1.82 -0.40
N GLY A 248 16.63 2.15 0.34
CA GLY A 248 16.52 1.87 1.78
C GLY A 248 17.36 2.80 2.67
N ASP A 249 17.68 3.99 2.16
CA ASP A 249 18.50 4.97 2.85
C ASP A 249 17.71 5.74 3.92
N SER A 250 18.26 5.87 5.10
CA SER A 250 17.67 6.59 6.24
C SER A 250 17.53 8.11 6.02
N GLU A 251 18.33 8.71 5.14
CA GLU A 251 18.24 10.14 4.80
C GLU A 251 16.96 10.51 4.06
N ALA A 252 16.30 9.51 3.42
CA ALA A 252 15.09 9.71 2.64
C ALA A 252 13.99 10.48 3.39
N LEU A 253 13.77 10.16 4.67
CA LEU A 253 12.75 10.80 5.49
C LEU A 253 13.01 12.29 5.69
N GLY A 254 14.26 12.67 5.98
CA GLY A 254 14.64 14.06 6.15
C GLY A 254 14.44 14.89 4.89
N LEU A 255 14.84 14.35 3.75
CA LEU A 255 14.64 14.99 2.44
C LEU A 255 13.15 15.14 2.11
N TRP A 256 12.37 14.09 2.36
CA TRP A 256 10.94 14.05 2.06
C TRP A 256 10.14 15.08 2.87
N TYR A 257 10.28 15.06 4.21
CA TYR A 257 9.60 16.01 5.07
C TYR A 257 10.11 17.45 4.89
N GLY A 258 11.40 17.61 4.60
CA GLY A 258 12.00 18.92 4.30
C GLY A 258 11.43 19.55 3.03
N ALA A 259 11.25 18.77 1.98
CA ALA A 259 10.63 19.24 0.74
C ALA A 259 9.13 19.54 0.94
N LEU A 260 8.40 18.68 1.66
CA LEU A 260 6.98 18.92 1.99
C LEU A 260 6.78 20.20 2.81
N SER A 261 7.69 20.48 3.76
CA SER A 261 7.63 21.69 4.59
C SER A 261 7.84 22.97 3.80
N ALA A 262 8.63 22.92 2.74
CA ALA A 262 8.92 24.09 1.90
C ALA A 262 7.70 24.59 1.14
N GLY A 263 6.73 23.72 0.82
CA GLY A 263 5.41 24.11 0.34
C GLY A 263 5.36 24.65 -1.09
N ASP A 264 6.32 24.29 -1.95
CA ASP A 264 6.31 24.62 -3.36
C ASP A 264 5.12 23.94 -4.06
N SER A 265 4.32 24.71 -4.85
CA SER A 265 3.09 24.21 -5.46
C SER A 265 3.34 23.03 -6.40
N SER A 266 4.39 23.08 -7.22
CA SER A 266 4.70 22.01 -8.17
C SER A 266 5.07 20.69 -7.49
N ALA A 267 5.73 20.76 -6.33
CA ALA A 267 6.03 19.60 -5.52
C ALA A 267 4.79 19.11 -4.75
N LEU A 268 3.94 20.01 -4.26
CA LEU A 268 2.72 19.66 -3.51
C LEU A 268 1.73 18.85 -4.33
N ASP A 269 1.58 19.17 -5.63
CA ASP A 269 0.73 18.37 -6.52
C ASP A 269 1.23 16.93 -6.59
N HIS A 270 2.53 16.71 -6.71
CA HIS A 270 3.10 15.35 -6.68
C HIS A 270 2.92 14.64 -5.34
N TYR A 271 3.06 15.35 -4.21
CA TYR A 271 2.76 14.76 -2.90
C TYR A 271 1.30 14.35 -2.78
N ARG A 272 0.40 15.21 -3.26
CA ARG A 272 -1.03 14.93 -3.24
C ARG A 272 -1.39 13.70 -4.08
N GLU A 273 -0.88 13.63 -5.32
CA GLU A 273 -1.03 12.47 -6.21
C GLU A 273 -0.50 11.17 -5.58
N ASP A 274 0.69 11.21 -4.97
CA ASP A 274 1.29 10.03 -4.34
C ASP A 274 0.48 9.52 -3.13
N LEU A 275 -0.23 10.41 -2.43
CA LEU A 275 -0.89 10.12 -1.15
C LEU A 275 -2.40 9.89 -1.27
N GLU A 276 -3.06 10.41 -2.30
CA GLU A 276 -4.53 10.43 -2.39
C GLU A 276 -5.20 9.05 -2.31
N ILE A 277 -4.53 7.99 -2.77
CA ILE A 277 -5.07 6.63 -2.71
C ILE A 277 -5.11 6.09 -1.27
N LEU A 278 -4.20 6.54 -0.40
CA LEU A 278 -4.08 6.04 0.97
C LEU A 278 -4.73 6.94 2.01
N LEU A 279 -4.62 8.25 1.83
CA LEU A 279 -5.18 9.21 2.79
C LEU A 279 -6.71 9.24 2.69
N PRO A 280 -7.43 9.18 3.82
CA PRO A 280 -8.86 9.47 3.85
C PRO A 280 -9.16 10.89 3.36
N ASP A 281 -10.32 11.09 2.73
CA ASP A 281 -10.74 12.40 2.20
C ASP A 281 -10.66 13.53 3.24
N SER A 282 -11.01 13.23 4.51
CA SER A 282 -10.92 14.20 5.60
C SER A 282 -9.48 14.65 5.91
N ILE A 283 -8.52 13.75 5.72
CA ILE A 283 -7.09 14.06 5.89
C ILE A 283 -6.57 14.79 4.66
N LEU A 284 -6.99 14.42 3.44
CA LEU A 284 -6.64 15.15 2.21
C LEU A 284 -7.12 16.60 2.25
N GLN A 285 -8.36 16.87 2.69
CA GLN A 285 -8.87 18.22 2.86
C GLN A 285 -8.03 19.03 3.87
N GLN A 286 -7.62 18.41 4.97
CA GLN A 286 -6.73 19.07 5.93
C GLN A 286 -5.33 19.30 5.35
N PHE A 287 -4.81 18.36 4.55
CA PHE A 287 -3.53 18.48 3.85
C PHE A 287 -3.54 19.67 2.88
N ASP A 288 -4.59 19.80 2.08
CA ASP A 288 -4.74 20.90 1.11
C ASP A 288 -4.83 22.26 1.81
N ALA A 289 -5.53 22.34 2.95
CA ALA A 289 -5.72 23.58 3.72
C ALA A 289 -4.52 23.96 4.63
N ALA A 290 -3.62 23.02 4.93
CA ALA A 290 -2.56 23.21 5.91
C ALA A 290 -1.37 24.00 5.35
N ASN A 291 -0.69 24.77 6.21
CA ASN A 291 0.65 25.31 5.91
C ASN A 291 1.75 24.23 6.06
N GLY A 292 2.99 24.57 5.65
CA GLY A 292 4.10 23.61 5.57
C GLY A 292 4.32 22.81 6.86
N ALA A 293 4.46 23.45 8.02
CA ALA A 293 4.73 22.77 9.29
C ALA A 293 3.53 21.90 9.73
N ARG A 294 2.30 22.42 9.60
CA ARG A 294 1.10 21.67 9.96
C ARG A 294 0.87 20.49 9.01
N ARG A 295 1.16 20.67 7.73
CA ARG A 295 1.07 19.62 6.72
C ARG A 295 2.02 18.47 7.03
N VAL A 296 3.27 18.78 7.37
CA VAL A 296 4.27 17.79 7.78
C VAL A 296 3.80 17.01 9.01
N GLU A 297 3.28 17.69 10.02
CA GLU A 297 2.81 17.04 11.25
C GLU A 297 1.64 16.09 10.98
N LEU A 298 0.66 16.52 10.17
CA LEU A 298 -0.49 15.71 9.78
C LEU A 298 -0.06 14.41 9.10
N VAL A 299 0.83 14.51 8.12
CA VAL A 299 1.27 13.34 7.35
C VAL A 299 2.22 12.47 8.16
N ARG A 300 3.03 13.07 9.05
CA ARG A 300 3.87 12.32 9.98
C ARG A 300 3.02 11.46 10.90
N GLN A 301 2.02 12.01 11.55
CA GLN A 301 1.10 11.26 12.43
C GLN A 301 0.42 10.12 11.68
N PHE A 302 0.01 10.34 10.44
CA PHE A 302 -0.57 9.30 9.59
C PHE A 302 0.38 8.12 9.38
N TRP A 303 1.64 8.36 9.01
CA TRP A 303 2.60 7.29 8.76
C TRP A 303 3.07 6.61 10.05
N GLU A 304 3.32 7.39 11.09
CA GLU A 304 3.77 6.86 12.38
C GLU A 304 2.73 5.96 13.03
N SER A 305 1.44 6.28 12.92
CA SER A 305 0.39 5.38 13.44
C SER A 305 0.42 4.02 12.75
N ARG A 306 0.70 3.97 11.45
CA ARG A 306 0.81 2.70 10.70
C ARG A 306 2.05 1.90 11.04
N ASP A 307 3.18 2.60 11.21
CA ASP A 307 4.41 1.94 11.69
C ASP A 307 4.20 1.32 13.08
N ASP A 308 3.43 1.98 13.95
CA ASP A 308 3.16 1.50 15.30
C ASP A 308 2.13 0.38 15.32
N ASP A 309 1.08 0.46 14.49
CA ASP A 309 0.04 -0.56 14.37
C ASP A 309 0.61 -1.92 13.94
N GLU A 310 1.61 -1.91 13.06
CA GLU A 310 2.20 -3.12 12.49
C GLU A 310 3.64 -3.37 12.96
N LEU A 311 4.08 -2.65 13.99
CA LEU A 311 5.37 -2.82 14.68
C LEU A 311 6.60 -2.60 13.79
N HIS A 312 6.48 -1.79 12.75
CA HIS A 312 7.59 -1.42 11.87
C HIS A 312 8.46 -0.31 12.46
N ALA A 313 9.66 -0.16 11.94
CA ALA A 313 10.53 0.99 12.28
C ALA A 313 9.90 2.30 11.78
N ARG A 314 10.16 3.42 12.49
CA ARG A 314 9.67 4.74 12.09
C ARG A 314 10.06 5.07 10.66
N GLY A 315 9.08 5.45 9.83
CA GLY A 315 9.23 5.76 8.42
C GLY A 315 9.30 4.56 7.49
N ALA A 316 9.25 3.34 8.02
CA ALA A 316 9.31 2.13 7.20
C ALA A 316 8.08 1.99 6.30
N ARG A 317 6.88 2.33 6.79
CA ARG A 317 5.64 2.27 6.01
C ARG A 317 5.63 3.30 4.87
N LEU A 318 6.20 4.49 5.09
CA LEU A 318 6.38 5.48 4.04
C LEU A 318 7.38 5.00 2.98
N ALA A 319 8.50 4.40 3.38
CA ALA A 319 9.45 3.81 2.44
C ALA A 319 8.81 2.67 1.63
N GLU A 320 8.01 1.81 2.28
CA GLU A 320 7.26 0.75 1.62
C GLU A 320 6.22 1.33 0.63
N HIS A 321 5.54 2.42 0.99
CA HIS A 321 4.63 3.09 0.08
C HIS A 321 5.33 3.49 -1.24
N TYR A 322 6.53 4.07 -1.18
CA TYR A 322 7.26 4.44 -2.40
C TYR A 322 7.77 3.23 -3.18
N ARG A 323 8.12 2.12 -2.54
CA ARG A 323 8.41 0.86 -3.23
C ARG A 323 7.19 0.32 -3.97
N ARG A 324 6.02 0.31 -3.32
CA ARG A 324 4.75 -0.09 -3.94
C ARG A 324 4.35 0.84 -5.08
N LEU A 325 4.50 2.14 -4.89
CA LEU A 325 4.18 3.16 -5.90
C LEU A 325 5.07 2.99 -7.16
N ASP A 326 6.36 2.75 -6.98
CA ASP A 326 7.27 2.46 -8.09
C ASP A 326 6.85 1.17 -8.84
N TYR A 327 6.49 0.12 -8.12
CA TYR A 327 5.98 -1.11 -8.71
C TYR A 327 4.66 -0.89 -9.47
N VAL A 328 3.72 -0.17 -8.88
CA VAL A 328 2.40 0.10 -9.48
C VAL A 328 2.54 0.97 -10.74
N ARG A 329 3.40 1.97 -10.72
CA ARG A 329 3.70 2.81 -11.90
C ARG A 329 4.26 2.02 -13.08
N ARG A 330 4.99 0.95 -12.82
CA ARG A 330 5.52 0.06 -13.88
C ARG A 330 4.51 -0.97 -14.38
N HIS A 331 3.61 -1.46 -13.51
CA HIS A 331 2.82 -2.65 -13.80
C HIS A 331 1.32 -2.43 -13.92
N TYR A 332 0.76 -1.39 -13.29
CA TYR A 332 -0.67 -1.17 -13.15
C TYR A 332 -1.15 0.21 -13.58
N ARG A 333 -0.30 1.01 -14.23
CA ARG A 333 -0.71 2.27 -14.81
C ARG A 333 -1.77 2.03 -15.88
N LEU A 334 -2.80 2.87 -15.95
CA LEU A 334 -3.82 2.77 -16.98
C LEU A 334 -3.19 2.88 -18.37
N VAL A 335 -3.71 2.08 -19.27
CA VAL A 335 -3.35 2.06 -20.68
C VAL A 335 -4.30 2.97 -21.45
N SER A 336 -5.57 2.98 -21.04
CA SER A 336 -6.61 3.84 -21.58
C SER A 336 -6.72 5.10 -20.71
N GLU A 337 -6.59 6.29 -21.29
CA GLU A 337 -6.72 7.56 -20.55
C GLU A 337 -8.14 7.83 -20.06
N ARG A 338 -9.15 7.16 -20.63
CA ARG A 338 -10.56 7.28 -20.22
C ARG A 338 -11.08 5.98 -19.67
N ARG A 339 -11.17 5.94 -18.34
CA ARG A 339 -11.85 4.85 -17.66
C ARG A 339 -13.35 4.90 -17.93
N ARG A 340 -13.86 3.92 -18.66
CA ARG A 340 -15.31 3.73 -18.85
C ARG A 340 -15.78 2.62 -17.94
N TYR A 341 -16.78 2.91 -17.12
CA TYR A 341 -17.44 1.91 -16.29
C TYR A 341 -18.71 1.41 -17.01
N GLY A 342 -18.89 0.10 -17.07
CA GLY A 342 -20.15 -0.51 -17.49
C GLY A 342 -21.29 -0.22 -16.50
N ILE A 343 -22.53 -0.37 -16.94
CA ILE A 343 -23.72 -0.20 -16.07
C ILE A 343 -23.70 -1.20 -14.91
N GLU A 344 -23.06 -2.35 -15.12
CA GLU A 344 -22.99 -3.46 -14.17
C GLU A 344 -21.89 -3.29 -13.11
N GLU A 345 -20.93 -2.37 -13.32
CA GLU A 345 -19.82 -2.17 -12.40
C GLU A 345 -20.24 -1.29 -11.23
N ARG A 346 -20.40 -1.94 -10.08
CA ARG A 346 -20.82 -1.26 -8.84
C ARG A 346 -19.67 -0.51 -8.17
N TYR A 347 -18.47 -1.09 -8.19
CA TYR A 347 -17.29 -0.41 -7.67
C TYR A 347 -16.69 0.50 -8.74
N ARG A 348 -16.47 1.75 -8.37
CA ARG A 348 -15.83 2.76 -9.20
C ARG A 348 -14.76 3.46 -8.36
N SER A 349 -13.49 3.24 -8.67
CA SER A 349 -12.40 3.79 -7.88
C SER A 349 -12.27 5.32 -7.96
N GLY A 350 -12.80 5.93 -9.05
CA GLY A 350 -12.54 7.34 -9.35
C GLY A 350 -11.10 7.66 -9.75
N GLN A 351 -10.20 6.69 -9.65
CA GLN A 351 -8.77 6.85 -9.94
C GLN A 351 -8.52 6.85 -11.45
N SER A 352 -7.69 7.78 -11.94
CA SER A 352 -7.38 7.96 -13.37
C SER A 352 -5.96 7.54 -13.76
N GLU A 353 -5.09 7.21 -12.80
CA GLU A 353 -3.69 6.87 -13.08
C GLU A 353 -3.44 5.35 -13.12
N TYR A 354 -4.14 4.57 -12.28
CA TYR A 354 -3.92 3.12 -12.13
C TYR A 354 -5.20 2.32 -12.36
N ASP A 355 -5.05 1.08 -12.82
CA ASP A 355 -6.15 0.10 -12.78
C ASP A 355 -6.41 -0.36 -11.32
N ASP A 356 -7.52 -1.07 -11.08
CA ASP A 356 -7.93 -1.41 -9.71
C ASP A 356 -6.95 -2.35 -9.00
N ARG A 357 -6.12 -3.11 -9.73
CA ARG A 357 -5.02 -3.89 -9.15
C ARG A 357 -3.98 -2.98 -8.50
N GLY A 358 -3.69 -1.83 -9.13
CA GLY A 358 -2.77 -0.84 -8.59
C GLY A 358 -3.25 -0.27 -7.26
N ILE A 359 -4.55 0.00 -7.13
CA ILE A 359 -5.16 0.51 -5.88
C ILE A 359 -5.00 -0.50 -4.75
N ILE A 360 -5.35 -1.77 -5.01
CA ILE A 360 -5.24 -2.83 -4.01
C ILE A 360 -3.76 -3.08 -3.65
N TYR A 361 -2.86 -3.08 -4.64
CA TYR A 361 -1.43 -3.28 -4.40
C TYR A 361 -0.80 -2.13 -3.58
N LEU A 362 -1.16 -0.87 -3.84
CA LEU A 362 -0.69 0.27 -3.03
C LEU A 362 -1.11 0.14 -1.57
N ARG A 363 -2.33 -0.32 -1.33
CA ARG A 363 -2.87 -0.49 0.03
C ARG A 363 -2.29 -1.70 0.75
N HIS A 364 -2.22 -2.86 0.08
CA HIS A 364 -1.95 -4.14 0.74
C HIS A 364 -0.65 -4.82 0.30
N GLY A 365 0.05 -4.31 -0.72
CA GLY A 365 1.28 -4.91 -1.26
C GLY A 365 1.00 -6.09 -2.17
N ALA A 366 1.99 -6.99 -2.29
CA ALA A 366 1.86 -8.21 -3.07
C ALA A 366 0.84 -9.16 -2.43
N PRO A 367 -0.04 -9.80 -3.23
CA PRO A 367 -0.93 -10.83 -2.69
C PRO A 367 -0.14 -12.09 -2.31
N ASP A 368 -0.67 -12.83 -1.32
CA ASP A 368 -0.12 -14.12 -0.90
C ASP A 368 -0.27 -15.17 -2.01
N GLU A 369 -1.39 -15.13 -2.73
CA GLU A 369 -1.62 -15.97 -3.90
C GLU A 369 -2.27 -15.19 -5.03
N ARG A 370 -1.89 -15.54 -6.27
CA ARG A 370 -2.36 -14.90 -7.50
C ARG A 370 -2.68 -15.95 -8.54
N VAL A 371 -3.93 -15.97 -8.99
CA VAL A 371 -4.42 -16.96 -9.94
C VAL A 371 -5.04 -16.28 -11.16
N ARG A 372 -4.74 -16.79 -12.34
CA ARG A 372 -5.33 -16.40 -13.64
C ARG A 372 -5.97 -17.61 -14.30
N TYR A 373 -7.00 -17.37 -15.07
CA TYR A 373 -7.59 -18.36 -15.93
C TYR A 373 -7.77 -17.78 -17.33
N SER A 374 -7.40 -18.56 -18.35
CA SER A 374 -7.51 -18.15 -19.75
C SER A 374 -8.15 -19.27 -20.55
N ALA A 375 -9.21 -18.95 -21.26
CA ALA A 375 -9.88 -19.84 -22.21
C ALA A 375 -10.49 -18.99 -23.35
N PRO A 376 -10.68 -19.55 -24.54
CA PRO A 376 -11.35 -18.84 -25.64
C PRO A 376 -12.74 -18.36 -25.23
N GLY A 377 -13.02 -17.06 -25.37
CA GLY A 377 -14.31 -16.47 -25.00
C GLY A 377 -14.46 -16.10 -23.51
N ILE A 378 -13.41 -16.28 -22.70
CA ILE A 378 -13.34 -15.75 -21.34
C ILE A 378 -12.50 -14.47 -21.34
N GLU A 379 -13.04 -13.44 -20.74
CA GLU A 379 -12.32 -12.17 -20.55
C GLU A 379 -11.05 -12.36 -19.72
N PRO A 380 -9.99 -11.60 -19.97
CA PRO A 380 -8.79 -11.62 -19.16
C PRO A 380 -9.15 -11.39 -17.71
N ASN A 381 -8.76 -12.30 -16.82
CA ASN A 381 -9.14 -12.26 -15.41
C ASN A 381 -8.02 -12.69 -14.49
N GLU A 382 -8.12 -12.20 -13.26
CA GLU A 382 -7.13 -12.45 -12.22
C GLU A 382 -7.82 -12.43 -10.85
N SER A 383 -7.38 -13.29 -9.93
CA SER A 383 -7.86 -13.28 -8.55
C SER A 383 -6.67 -13.28 -7.60
N TRP A 384 -6.75 -12.43 -6.56
CA TRP A 384 -5.73 -12.26 -5.54
C TRP A 384 -6.26 -12.65 -4.18
N LEU A 385 -5.46 -13.39 -3.42
CA LEU A 385 -5.73 -13.74 -2.02
C LEU A 385 -4.74 -12.99 -1.12
N TYR A 386 -5.27 -12.38 -0.07
CA TYR A 386 -4.51 -11.85 1.06
C TYR A 386 -4.96 -12.56 2.33
N ARG A 387 -4.05 -13.30 2.96
CA ARG A 387 -4.31 -13.96 4.23
C ARG A 387 -4.21 -12.97 5.39
N ARG A 388 -5.24 -12.94 6.25
CA ARG A 388 -5.32 -12.03 7.38
C ARG A 388 -5.83 -12.78 8.62
N GLU A 389 -5.35 -12.38 9.80
CA GLU A 389 -5.88 -12.91 11.08
C GLU A 389 -7.38 -12.63 11.24
N SER A 390 -7.85 -11.49 10.72
CA SER A 390 -9.27 -11.08 10.76
C SER A 390 -10.15 -11.78 9.71
N GLY A 391 -9.57 -12.59 8.83
CA GLY A 391 -10.22 -13.27 7.72
C GLY A 391 -9.63 -12.88 6.37
N ASP A 392 -9.54 -13.87 5.49
CA ASP A 392 -8.93 -13.72 4.17
C ASP A 392 -9.69 -12.76 3.27
N LEU A 393 -8.98 -11.96 2.48
CA LEU A 393 -9.54 -11.08 1.47
C LEU A 393 -9.26 -11.66 0.08
N ILE A 394 -10.31 -11.87 -0.70
CA ILE A 394 -10.22 -12.37 -2.08
C ILE A 394 -10.76 -11.34 -3.04
N PHE A 395 -9.90 -10.86 -3.92
CA PHE A 395 -10.26 -9.89 -4.96
C PHE A 395 -10.32 -10.57 -6.32
N HIS A 396 -11.34 -10.22 -7.11
CA HIS A 396 -11.46 -10.62 -8.50
C HIS A 396 -11.34 -9.41 -9.39
N PHE A 397 -10.58 -9.57 -10.48
CA PHE A 397 -10.34 -8.53 -11.46
C PHE A 397 -10.65 -9.07 -12.85
N VAL A 398 -11.23 -8.21 -13.70
CA VAL A 398 -11.51 -8.50 -15.10
C VAL A 398 -11.16 -7.31 -15.98
N ALA A 399 -10.57 -7.58 -17.16
CA ALA A 399 -10.41 -6.58 -18.22
C ALA A 399 -11.42 -6.92 -19.33
N ARG A 400 -12.41 -6.06 -19.55
CA ARG A 400 -13.46 -6.30 -20.53
C ARG A 400 -13.15 -5.62 -21.87
N GLU A 401 -13.59 -4.38 -22.03
CA GLU A 401 -13.38 -3.62 -23.26
C GLU A 401 -11.93 -3.12 -23.40
N ASP A 402 -11.28 -2.87 -22.26
CA ASP A 402 -9.88 -2.47 -22.18
C ASP A 402 -9.05 -3.72 -21.91
N VAL A 403 -8.52 -4.37 -22.90
CA VAL A 403 -7.79 -5.67 -22.83
C VAL A 403 -6.69 -5.71 -21.76
N GLN A 404 -6.32 -4.58 -21.17
CA GLN A 404 -5.18 -4.42 -20.29
C GLN A 404 -5.52 -3.76 -18.94
N ASP A 405 -6.61 -3.01 -18.82
CA ASP A 405 -6.98 -2.28 -17.61
C ASP A 405 -8.02 -3.08 -16.81
N PHE A 406 -7.54 -3.65 -15.71
CA PHE A 406 -8.34 -4.55 -14.88
C PHE A 406 -9.20 -3.77 -13.88
N ARG A 407 -10.40 -4.24 -13.66
CA ARG A 407 -11.41 -3.67 -12.77
C ARG A 407 -11.82 -4.67 -11.71
N LEU A 408 -12.06 -4.21 -10.49
CA LEU A 408 -12.61 -5.02 -9.41
C LEU A 408 -14.05 -5.42 -9.71
N VAL A 409 -14.35 -6.70 -9.50
CA VAL A 409 -15.71 -7.25 -9.58
C VAL A 409 -16.05 -7.97 -8.27
N GLU A 410 -17.35 -7.99 -7.94
CA GLU A 410 -17.85 -8.51 -6.67
C GLU A 410 -17.85 -10.04 -6.61
N SER A 411 -17.81 -10.70 -7.76
CA SER A 411 -17.91 -12.15 -7.86
C SER A 411 -17.04 -12.68 -8.98
N LEU A 412 -16.54 -13.90 -8.83
CA LEU A 412 -15.84 -14.61 -9.88
C LEU A 412 -16.74 -14.80 -11.11
N PHE A 413 -18.05 -14.93 -10.91
CA PHE A 413 -19.02 -15.10 -12.02
C PHE A 413 -19.17 -13.83 -12.87
N ASP A 414 -18.80 -12.67 -12.36
CA ASP A 414 -18.80 -11.42 -13.12
C ASP A 414 -17.70 -11.37 -14.20
N VAL A 415 -16.79 -12.34 -14.21
CA VAL A 415 -15.81 -12.55 -15.29
C VAL A 415 -16.48 -13.11 -16.57
N LEU A 416 -17.60 -13.80 -16.41
CA LEU A 416 -18.39 -14.30 -17.54
C LEU A 416 -19.17 -13.14 -18.18
N SER A 417 -19.43 -13.23 -19.47
CA SER A 417 -20.31 -12.24 -20.11
C SER A 417 -21.73 -12.28 -19.53
N PHE A 418 -22.42 -11.14 -19.56
CA PHE A 418 -23.80 -11.05 -19.05
C PHE A 418 -24.73 -12.10 -19.72
N ALA A 419 -24.55 -12.32 -21.03
CA ALA A 419 -25.31 -13.34 -21.76
C ALA A 419 -24.98 -14.76 -21.28
N ASP A 420 -23.76 -15.03 -20.85
CA ASP A 420 -23.36 -16.33 -20.34
C ASP A 420 -23.86 -16.54 -18.90
N VAL A 421 -23.87 -15.48 -18.06
CA VAL A 421 -24.47 -15.52 -16.72
C VAL A 421 -25.97 -15.76 -16.78
N LEU A 422 -26.70 -15.14 -17.74
CA LEU A 422 -28.11 -15.41 -17.96
C LEU A 422 -28.35 -16.86 -18.40
N SER A 423 -27.48 -17.41 -19.26
CA SER A 423 -27.58 -18.80 -19.68
C SER A 423 -27.33 -19.81 -18.57
N LEU A 424 -26.56 -19.46 -17.52
CA LEU A 424 -26.40 -20.30 -16.33
C LEU A 424 -27.70 -20.49 -15.52
N ASN A 425 -28.63 -19.53 -15.63
CA ASN A 425 -29.94 -19.59 -14.97
C ASN A 425 -30.99 -20.34 -15.79
N ASP A 426 -30.76 -20.58 -17.10
CA ASP A 426 -31.67 -21.28 -17.97
C ASP A 426 -31.24 -22.74 -18.15
N THR A 427 -31.88 -23.61 -17.35
CA THR A 427 -31.51 -25.03 -17.24
C THR A 427 -31.85 -25.88 -18.46
N GLU A 428 -32.80 -25.44 -19.32
CA GLU A 428 -33.22 -26.19 -20.52
C GLU A 428 -32.27 -25.96 -21.71
N GLU A 429 -31.72 -24.75 -21.87
CA GLU A 429 -30.79 -24.44 -22.95
C GLU A 429 -29.34 -24.91 -22.69
N MET A 430 -28.90 -25.00 -21.43
CA MET A 430 -27.51 -25.26 -21.09
C MET A 430 -26.95 -26.63 -21.48
N GLY A 431 -27.81 -27.66 -21.58
CA GLY A 431 -27.37 -29.01 -21.98
C GLY A 431 -27.56 -29.33 -23.46
N ALA A 432 -28.35 -28.53 -24.17
CA ALA A 432 -28.81 -28.84 -25.52
C ALA A 432 -28.06 -28.07 -26.62
N THR A 433 -27.31 -27.00 -26.28
CA THR A 433 -26.59 -26.17 -27.25
C THR A 433 -25.08 -26.23 -27.08
N PRO A 434 -24.29 -26.14 -28.19
CA PRO A 434 -22.82 -26.06 -28.11
C PRO A 434 -22.33 -24.87 -27.27
N ARG A 435 -23.07 -23.77 -27.27
CA ARG A 435 -22.77 -22.58 -26.46
C ARG A 435 -22.93 -22.87 -24.98
N GLY A 436 -24.04 -23.47 -24.56
CA GLY A 436 -24.26 -23.81 -23.15
C GLY A 436 -23.25 -24.80 -22.62
N ALA A 437 -22.83 -25.78 -23.43
CA ALA A 437 -21.76 -26.70 -23.06
C ALA A 437 -20.39 -25.98 -22.86
N ALA A 438 -20.07 -25.01 -23.72
CA ALA A 438 -18.84 -24.20 -23.60
C ALA A 438 -18.87 -23.32 -22.34
N VAL A 439 -19.98 -22.66 -22.03
CA VAL A 439 -20.17 -21.86 -20.84
C VAL A 439 -19.99 -22.71 -19.56
N MET A 440 -20.56 -23.93 -19.55
CA MET A 440 -20.36 -24.85 -18.42
C MET A 440 -18.89 -25.24 -18.23
N GLN A 441 -18.21 -25.60 -19.31
CA GLN A 441 -16.79 -25.97 -19.27
C GLN A 441 -15.93 -24.81 -18.77
N HIS A 442 -16.19 -23.58 -19.23
CA HIS A 442 -15.48 -22.39 -18.80
C HIS A 442 -15.75 -22.08 -17.33
N THR A 443 -17.00 -22.18 -16.89
CA THR A 443 -17.37 -21.97 -15.48
C THR A 443 -16.69 -23.00 -14.57
N GLU A 444 -16.69 -24.28 -14.95
CA GLU A 444 -15.98 -25.32 -14.19
C GLU A 444 -14.48 -25.06 -14.16
N GLY A 445 -13.85 -24.74 -15.29
CA GLY A 445 -12.43 -24.40 -15.35
C GLY A 445 -12.07 -23.19 -14.50
N LEU A 446 -12.91 -22.15 -14.53
CA LEU A 446 -12.76 -20.94 -13.74
C LEU A 446 -12.83 -21.26 -12.24
N LEU A 447 -13.84 -21.98 -11.77
CA LEU A 447 -14.00 -22.39 -10.37
C LEU A 447 -12.84 -23.28 -9.91
N ARG A 448 -12.47 -24.29 -10.71
CA ARG A 448 -11.37 -25.21 -10.40
C ARG A 448 -10.02 -24.47 -10.23
N SER A 449 -9.80 -23.45 -11.05
CA SER A 449 -8.60 -22.63 -10.93
C SER A 449 -8.53 -21.83 -9.62
N ARG A 450 -9.66 -21.57 -8.95
CA ARG A 450 -9.77 -20.80 -7.70
C ARG A 450 -9.88 -21.66 -6.43
N GLU A 451 -9.95 -22.99 -6.56
CA GLU A 451 -9.99 -23.90 -5.40
C GLU A 451 -8.90 -23.64 -4.36
N PRO A 452 -7.63 -23.31 -4.76
CA PRO A 452 -6.59 -23.01 -3.79
C PRO A 452 -6.85 -21.74 -2.98
N LEU A 453 -7.65 -20.79 -3.50
CA LEU A 453 -7.90 -19.52 -2.86
C LEU A 453 -8.91 -19.61 -1.71
N HIS A 454 -9.97 -20.44 -1.86
CA HIS A 454 -10.99 -20.56 -0.81
C HIS A 454 -11.85 -21.82 -0.99
N PRO A 455 -12.25 -22.51 0.12
CA PRO A 455 -13.07 -23.73 0.06
C PRO A 455 -14.44 -23.56 -0.63
N ILE A 456 -14.96 -22.35 -0.76
CA ILE A 456 -16.24 -22.10 -1.43
C ILE A 456 -16.22 -22.55 -2.89
N TYR A 457 -15.10 -22.47 -3.58
CA TYR A 457 -14.97 -22.88 -4.98
C TYR A 457 -15.08 -24.40 -5.15
N SER A 458 -14.47 -25.18 -4.25
CA SER A 458 -14.67 -26.64 -4.20
C SER A 458 -16.11 -27.01 -3.88
N ARG A 459 -16.77 -26.27 -2.97
CA ARG A 459 -18.19 -26.48 -2.65
C ARG A 459 -19.08 -26.18 -3.88
N LEU A 460 -18.81 -25.10 -4.60
CA LEU A 460 -19.52 -24.74 -5.84
C LEU A 460 -19.36 -25.81 -6.94
N LEU A 461 -18.18 -26.42 -7.07
CA LEU A 461 -17.93 -27.54 -7.99
C LEU A 461 -18.66 -28.83 -7.59
N GLY A 462 -18.81 -29.07 -6.27
CA GLY A 462 -19.42 -30.28 -5.75
C GLY A 462 -20.94 -30.28 -5.68
N VAL A 463 -21.58 -29.12 -5.82
CA VAL A 463 -23.04 -29.00 -5.70
C VAL A 463 -23.71 -29.12 -7.07
N GLY A 464 -24.68 -30.08 -7.17
CA GLY A 464 -25.55 -30.14 -8.34
C GLY A 464 -26.43 -28.89 -8.50
N ARG A 465 -26.92 -28.67 -9.70
CA ARG A 465 -27.60 -27.45 -10.20
C ARG A 465 -28.62 -26.80 -9.26
N GLY A 466 -29.28 -27.56 -8.38
CA GLY A 466 -30.34 -27.03 -7.50
C GLY A 466 -29.88 -26.36 -6.21
N GLY A 467 -28.58 -26.42 -5.87
CA GLY A 467 -28.01 -25.87 -4.61
C GLY A 467 -27.04 -24.72 -4.81
N ALA A 468 -26.72 -24.35 -6.06
CA ALA A 468 -25.63 -23.41 -6.34
C ALA A 468 -25.96 -21.93 -5.99
N SER A 469 -27.22 -21.51 -6.04
CA SER A 469 -27.60 -20.09 -5.90
C SER A 469 -27.24 -19.51 -4.53
N GLY A 470 -27.39 -20.28 -3.45
CA GLY A 470 -26.99 -19.86 -2.11
C GLY A 470 -25.47 -19.70 -1.96
N LEU A 471 -24.71 -20.62 -2.56
CA LEU A 471 -23.24 -20.54 -2.57
C LEU A 471 -22.73 -19.38 -3.45
N MET A 472 -23.37 -19.11 -4.58
CA MET A 472 -23.04 -17.94 -5.42
C MET A 472 -23.31 -16.63 -4.70
N THR A 473 -24.39 -16.57 -3.89
CA THR A 473 -24.68 -15.40 -3.03
C THR A 473 -23.63 -15.25 -1.91
N GLU A 474 -23.22 -16.37 -1.31
CA GLU A 474 -22.15 -16.39 -0.29
C GLU A 474 -20.81 -15.92 -0.90
N GLU A 475 -20.45 -16.42 -2.07
CA GLU A 475 -19.23 -16.03 -2.80
C GLU A 475 -19.25 -14.54 -3.16
N ARG A 476 -20.35 -14.02 -3.73
CA ARG A 476 -20.48 -12.57 -4.01
C ARG A 476 -20.32 -11.74 -2.75
N ARG A 477 -20.86 -12.17 -1.62
CA ARG A 477 -20.71 -11.45 -0.34
C ARG A 477 -19.26 -11.44 0.13
N LEU A 478 -18.49 -12.51 -0.09
CA LEU A 478 -17.05 -12.51 0.18
C LEU A 478 -16.32 -11.44 -0.63
N GLY A 479 -16.60 -11.37 -1.95
CA GLY A 479 -16.00 -10.35 -2.80
C GLY A 479 -16.42 -8.92 -2.43
N GLN A 480 -17.71 -8.69 -2.11
CA GLN A 480 -18.19 -7.39 -1.63
C GLN A 480 -17.48 -6.96 -0.35
N ASN A 481 -17.32 -7.86 0.61
CA ASN A 481 -16.60 -7.59 1.85
C ASN A 481 -15.12 -7.30 1.58
N ALA A 482 -14.48 -8.07 0.69
CA ALA A 482 -13.09 -7.85 0.31
C ALA A 482 -12.91 -6.46 -0.32
N ILE A 483 -13.78 -6.06 -1.24
CA ILE A 483 -13.75 -4.73 -1.86
C ILE A 483 -13.95 -3.65 -0.79
N ALA A 484 -14.96 -3.76 0.08
CA ALA A 484 -15.25 -2.77 1.10
C ALA A 484 -14.07 -2.57 2.06
N ILE A 485 -13.46 -3.65 2.52
CA ILE A 485 -12.29 -3.60 3.41
C ILE A 485 -11.04 -3.15 2.64
N GLY A 486 -10.75 -3.79 1.51
CA GLY A 486 -9.49 -3.59 0.78
C GLY A 486 -9.34 -2.22 0.13
N THR A 487 -10.45 -1.50 -0.11
CA THR A 487 -10.40 -0.14 -0.69
C THR A 487 -10.44 0.96 0.38
N THR A 488 -10.74 0.63 1.63
CA THR A 488 -10.81 1.59 2.75
C THR A 488 -9.71 1.42 3.78
N THR A 489 -9.08 0.24 3.85
CA THR A 489 -7.96 -0.04 4.75
C THR A 489 -6.65 -0.19 3.98
N ASP A 490 -5.56 -0.19 4.69
CA ASP A 490 -4.23 -0.52 4.19
C ASP A 490 -3.53 -1.46 5.18
N SER A 491 -2.55 -2.24 4.72
CA SER A 491 -1.83 -3.19 5.56
C SER A 491 -0.42 -3.47 5.03
N TRP A 492 0.45 -3.75 5.98
CA TRP A 492 1.79 -4.26 5.72
C TRP A 492 2.22 -5.12 6.93
N PRO A 493 1.72 -6.36 7.05
CA PRO A 493 2.01 -7.22 8.19
C PRO A 493 3.50 -7.36 8.42
N LEU A 494 3.91 -7.33 9.71
CA LEU A 494 5.29 -7.55 10.06
C LEU A 494 5.69 -8.99 9.71
N ASP A 495 6.72 -9.13 8.88
CA ASP A 495 7.33 -10.42 8.64
C ASP A 495 8.22 -10.78 9.83
N VAL A 496 7.79 -11.78 10.58
CA VAL A 496 8.53 -12.34 11.73
C VAL A 496 9.21 -13.67 11.41
N GLY A 497 9.22 -14.05 10.12
CA GLY A 497 9.75 -15.34 9.64
C GLY A 497 8.78 -16.49 9.93
N GLU A 498 9.35 -17.70 10.15
CA GLU A 498 8.54 -18.89 10.45
C GLU A 498 7.75 -18.69 11.75
N PRO A 499 6.45 -19.03 11.78
CA PRO A 499 5.65 -18.93 13.00
C PRO A 499 6.19 -19.85 14.10
N ILE A 500 6.36 -19.32 15.30
CA ILE A 500 6.75 -20.08 16.48
C ILE A 500 5.68 -20.01 17.57
N GLU A 501 5.52 -21.09 18.33
CA GLU A 501 4.66 -21.07 19.50
C GLU A 501 5.36 -20.40 20.68
N VAL A 502 4.78 -19.31 21.20
CA VAL A 502 5.26 -18.61 22.38
C VAL A 502 4.10 -18.33 23.32
N ASN A 503 4.27 -18.67 24.59
CA ASN A 503 3.29 -18.29 25.61
C ASN A 503 3.58 -16.85 26.07
N THR A 504 2.58 -16.00 26.03
CA THR A 504 2.69 -14.60 26.44
C THR A 504 1.69 -14.24 27.54
N SER A 505 2.07 -13.29 28.36
CA SER A 505 1.21 -12.68 29.36
C SER A 505 1.47 -11.17 29.39
N LEU A 506 0.45 -10.40 29.01
CA LEU A 506 0.46 -8.95 29.03
C LEU A 506 -0.36 -8.50 30.25
N VAL A 507 0.29 -7.93 31.26
CA VAL A 507 -0.32 -7.63 32.56
C VAL A 507 0.10 -6.22 33.00
N ALA A 508 -0.87 -5.35 33.24
CA ALA A 508 -0.65 -3.98 33.74
C ALA A 508 -0.89 -3.92 35.26
N VAL A 509 0.19 -3.78 36.01
CA VAL A 509 0.22 -3.69 37.49
C VAL A 509 1.37 -2.80 37.95
N GLY A 510 1.52 -2.57 39.23
CA GLY A 510 2.55 -1.71 39.79
C GLY A 510 2.22 -0.25 39.54
N ALA A 511 0.96 0.13 39.82
CA ALA A 511 0.48 1.48 39.62
C ALA A 511 1.04 2.47 40.67
N ASP A 512 1.32 3.70 40.20
CA ASP A 512 1.70 4.86 41.01
C ASP A 512 1.01 6.13 40.46
N SER A 513 1.39 7.31 40.95
CA SER A 513 0.79 8.59 40.54
C SER A 513 0.94 8.93 39.05
N THR A 514 1.79 8.22 38.30
CA THR A 514 2.10 8.52 36.89
C THR A 514 1.62 7.44 35.92
N GLY A 515 1.04 6.34 36.39
CA GLY A 515 0.54 5.22 35.59
C GLY A 515 0.90 3.86 36.16
N ALA A 516 0.94 2.82 35.35
CA ALA A 516 1.31 1.45 35.74
C ALA A 516 2.45 0.89 34.91
N GLN A 517 2.96 -0.28 35.31
CA GLN A 517 3.91 -1.04 34.52
C GLN A 517 3.17 -2.17 33.77
N LEU A 518 3.13 -2.07 32.45
CA LEU A 518 2.77 -3.19 31.59
C LEU A 518 3.94 -4.19 31.57
N GLN A 519 3.74 -5.39 32.08
CA GLN A 519 4.69 -6.48 32.00
C GLN A 519 4.43 -7.31 30.73
N VAL A 520 5.35 -7.24 29.78
CA VAL A 520 5.38 -8.12 28.61
C VAL A 520 6.17 -9.37 29.03
N ALA A 521 5.48 -10.37 29.55
CA ALA A 521 6.10 -11.64 29.99
C ALA A 521 5.93 -12.71 28.92
N PHE A 522 6.93 -13.55 28.72
CA PHE A 522 6.94 -14.59 27.71
C PHE A 522 7.65 -15.86 28.16
N ALA A 523 7.27 -16.98 27.54
CA ALA A 523 7.91 -18.28 27.67
C ALA A 523 8.06 -18.89 26.27
N ILE A 524 9.30 -19.02 25.79
CA ILE A 524 9.65 -19.55 24.48
C ILE A 524 10.14 -20.98 24.67
N PRO A 525 9.55 -22.02 24.01
CA PRO A 525 10.03 -23.38 24.10
C PRO A 525 11.42 -23.53 23.46
N GLY A 526 12.24 -24.42 23.99
CA GLY A 526 13.62 -24.62 23.54
C GLY A 526 13.75 -25.00 22.07
N GLU A 527 12.73 -25.64 21.50
CA GLU A 527 12.67 -25.97 20.08
C GLU A 527 12.56 -24.71 19.17
N ALA A 528 11.96 -23.65 19.68
CA ALA A 528 11.84 -22.36 18.99
C ALA A 528 13.07 -21.45 19.18
N LEU A 529 14.11 -21.93 19.86
CA LEU A 529 15.34 -21.20 20.15
C LEU A 529 16.50 -21.71 19.30
N ALA A 530 17.33 -20.79 18.79
CA ALA A 530 18.63 -21.11 18.17
C ALA A 530 19.75 -20.71 19.13
N PRO A 531 20.43 -21.69 19.78
CA PRO A 531 21.54 -21.37 20.69
C PRO A 531 22.75 -20.90 19.90
N ARG A 532 23.38 -19.80 20.35
CA ARG A 532 24.70 -19.36 19.92
C ARG A 532 25.72 -19.74 20.99
N GLU A 533 26.73 -20.50 20.63
CA GLU A 533 27.82 -20.83 21.55
C GLU A 533 28.61 -19.57 21.90
N VAL A 534 28.84 -19.36 23.18
CA VAL A 534 29.60 -18.25 23.73
C VAL A 534 30.51 -18.75 24.84
N GLU A 535 31.48 -17.96 25.24
CA GLU A 535 32.34 -18.31 26.38
C GLU A 535 31.48 -18.54 27.64
N GLY A 536 31.55 -19.75 28.19
CA GLY A 536 30.85 -20.15 29.41
C GLY A 536 29.40 -20.66 29.19
N GLY A 537 28.96 -20.96 27.94
CA GLY A 537 27.65 -21.58 27.66
C GLY A 537 27.01 -21.17 26.34
N PHE A 538 25.72 -20.87 26.42
CA PHE A 538 24.88 -20.57 25.27
C PHE A 538 24.17 -19.23 25.43
N ALA A 539 24.08 -18.45 24.35
CA ALA A 539 23.33 -17.21 24.27
C ALA A 539 22.10 -17.37 23.35
N TYR A 540 21.00 -16.75 23.76
CA TYR A 540 19.71 -16.78 23.05
C TYR A 540 19.23 -15.36 22.85
N PRO A 541 19.46 -14.74 21.68
CA PRO A 541 18.92 -13.43 21.39
C PRO A 541 17.41 -13.53 21.14
N VAL A 542 16.65 -12.64 21.77
CA VAL A 542 15.20 -12.48 21.58
C VAL A 542 14.94 -11.00 21.32
N ARG A 543 14.38 -10.69 20.15
CA ARG A 543 13.95 -9.33 19.84
C ARG A 543 12.50 -9.17 20.25
N LEU A 544 12.21 -8.09 20.94
CA LEU A 544 10.88 -7.69 21.38
C LEU A 544 10.55 -6.35 20.77
N ARG A 545 9.48 -6.29 20.00
CA ARG A 545 8.90 -5.04 19.51
C ARG A 545 7.49 -4.92 20.05
N GLY A 546 7.05 -3.71 20.34
CA GLY A 546 5.67 -3.50 20.75
C GLY A 546 5.26 -2.05 20.70
N SER A 547 3.94 -1.88 20.64
CA SER A 547 3.26 -0.60 20.71
C SER A 547 2.09 -0.69 21.69
N VAL A 548 1.85 0.40 22.40
CA VAL A 548 0.70 0.61 23.27
C VAL A 548 -0.05 1.82 22.73
N ILE A 549 -1.27 1.62 22.32
CA ILE A 549 -2.06 2.59 21.57
C ILE A 549 -3.34 2.92 22.36
N ASP A 550 -3.67 4.19 22.53
CA ASP A 550 -4.89 4.63 23.17
C ASP A 550 -6.12 4.51 22.24
N LEU A 551 -7.30 4.80 22.79
CA LEU A 551 -8.57 4.74 22.04
C LEU A 551 -8.66 5.77 20.90
N ASP A 552 -7.85 6.83 20.96
CA ASP A 552 -7.74 7.85 19.91
C ASP A 552 -6.73 7.47 18.81
N GLY A 553 -6.12 6.28 18.90
CA GLY A 553 -5.12 5.78 17.94
C GLY A 553 -3.73 6.40 18.14
N ARG A 554 -3.45 7.00 19.31
CA ARG A 554 -2.13 7.57 19.62
C ARG A 554 -1.26 6.55 20.34
N THR A 555 -0.02 6.43 19.92
CA THR A 555 0.96 5.58 20.58
C THR A 555 1.45 6.25 21.86
N VAL A 556 1.14 5.65 23.00
CA VAL A 556 1.56 6.12 24.33
C VAL A 556 2.87 5.51 24.80
N ALA A 557 3.20 4.31 24.29
CA ALA A 557 4.49 3.67 24.54
C ALA A 557 4.89 2.79 23.36
N ARG A 558 6.19 2.69 23.12
CA ARG A 558 6.77 1.85 22.07
C ARG A 558 8.11 1.29 22.53
N PHE A 559 8.42 0.08 22.09
CA PHE A 559 9.72 -0.52 22.32
C PHE A 559 10.16 -1.37 21.12
N ASP A 560 11.46 -1.39 20.86
CA ASP A 560 12.14 -2.29 19.94
C ASP A 560 13.51 -2.59 20.56
N THR A 561 13.67 -3.78 21.09
CA THR A 561 14.87 -4.14 21.84
C THR A 561 15.23 -5.62 21.66
N THR A 562 16.51 -5.91 21.57
CA THR A 562 17.01 -7.28 21.59
C THR A 562 17.61 -7.58 22.95
N ARG A 563 17.09 -8.59 23.63
CA ARG A 563 17.64 -9.13 24.87
C ARG A 563 18.38 -10.42 24.60
N VAL A 564 19.58 -10.54 25.16
CA VAL A 564 20.40 -11.76 25.05
C VAL A 564 20.35 -12.50 26.36
N PHE A 565 19.68 -13.64 26.37
CA PHE A 565 19.62 -14.54 27.52
C PHE A 565 20.82 -15.50 27.47
N ARG A 566 21.44 -15.77 28.62
CA ARG A 566 22.59 -16.68 28.71
C ARG A 566 22.26 -17.85 29.64
N ASN A 567 22.64 -19.06 29.23
CA ASN A 567 22.53 -20.25 30.03
C ASN A 567 23.80 -21.09 29.90
N ARG A 568 24.21 -21.79 30.97
CA ARG A 568 25.42 -22.63 30.94
C ARG A 568 25.21 -23.88 30.07
N GLU A 569 24.01 -24.41 30.09
CA GLU A 569 23.63 -25.59 29.33
C GLU A 569 22.66 -25.19 28.22
N ARG A 570 22.61 -26.00 27.18
CA ARG A 570 21.61 -25.81 26.12
C ARG A 570 20.21 -26.03 26.70
N ILE A 571 19.29 -25.15 26.39
CA ILE A 571 17.88 -25.28 26.76
C ILE A 571 17.28 -26.45 25.96
N GLU A 572 16.78 -27.46 26.66
CA GLU A 572 16.13 -28.62 26.06
C GLU A 572 14.83 -28.20 25.32
N PRO A 573 14.41 -28.94 24.28
CA PRO A 573 13.23 -28.56 23.47
C PRO A 573 11.95 -28.37 24.32
N GLN A 574 11.73 -29.13 25.35
CA GLN A 574 10.54 -29.10 26.23
C GLN A 574 10.63 -28.06 27.34
N ARG A 575 11.82 -27.50 27.58
CA ARG A 575 12.01 -26.41 28.56
C ARG A 575 11.75 -25.07 27.91
N HIS A 576 11.36 -24.10 28.72
CA HIS A 576 11.09 -22.76 28.26
C HIS A 576 12.17 -21.77 28.72
N LEU A 577 12.57 -20.90 27.81
CA LEU A 577 13.22 -19.65 28.18
C LEU A 577 12.12 -18.67 28.60
N VAL A 578 12.18 -18.22 29.86
CA VAL A 578 11.22 -17.26 30.39
C VAL A 578 11.88 -15.88 30.52
N GLY A 579 11.13 -14.85 30.17
CA GLY A 579 11.59 -13.47 30.24
C GLY A 579 10.45 -12.48 30.40
N ARG A 580 10.80 -11.24 30.72
CA ARG A 580 9.86 -10.12 30.79
C ARG A 580 10.51 -8.80 30.37
N LEU A 581 9.67 -7.89 29.88
CA LEU A 581 10.02 -6.52 29.60
C LEU A 581 8.98 -5.61 30.29
N PRO A 582 9.36 -4.72 31.24
CA PRO A 582 8.48 -3.72 31.78
C PRO A 582 8.37 -2.54 30.83
N VAL A 583 7.15 -2.06 30.59
CA VAL A 583 6.85 -0.88 29.78
C VAL A 583 5.98 0.06 30.62
N ARG A 584 6.37 1.32 30.73
CA ARG A 584 5.56 2.31 31.46
C ARG A 584 4.37 2.75 30.61
N VAL A 585 3.18 2.75 31.19
CA VAL A 585 1.94 3.18 30.53
C VAL A 585 1.16 4.15 31.46
N PRO A 586 0.58 5.23 30.95
CA PRO A 586 -0.25 6.14 31.77
C PRO A 586 -1.57 5.47 32.17
N ALA A 587 -2.38 6.17 32.99
CA ALA A 587 -3.76 5.76 33.20
C ALA A 587 -4.57 5.91 31.91
N GLY A 588 -5.46 4.95 31.64
CA GLY A 588 -6.28 4.92 30.42
C GLY A 588 -6.62 3.51 29.98
N THR A 589 -7.20 3.44 28.78
CA THR A 589 -7.52 2.17 28.13
C THR A 589 -6.70 2.05 26.83
N PHE A 590 -6.05 0.90 26.62
CA PHE A 590 -5.08 0.72 25.56
C PHE A 590 -5.26 -0.60 24.83
N THR A 591 -4.90 -0.59 23.55
CA THR A 591 -4.56 -1.79 22.78
C THR A 591 -3.05 -1.98 22.82
N VAL A 592 -2.61 -3.21 23.02
CA VAL A 592 -1.18 -3.56 23.06
C VAL A 592 -0.90 -4.61 21.99
N ARG A 593 0.10 -4.34 21.16
CA ARG A 593 0.64 -5.32 20.20
C ARG A 593 2.09 -5.61 20.52
N VAL A 594 2.49 -6.87 20.43
CA VAL A 594 3.85 -7.32 20.71
C VAL A 594 4.27 -8.37 19.68
N ALA A 595 5.45 -8.18 19.12
CA ALA A 595 6.15 -9.19 18.34
C ALA A 595 7.36 -9.71 19.13
N LEU A 596 7.53 -11.02 19.10
CA LEU A 596 8.71 -11.72 19.62
C LEU A 596 9.38 -12.46 18.46
N GLU A 597 10.67 -12.21 18.30
CA GLU A 597 11.48 -12.81 17.22
C GLU A 597 12.71 -13.50 17.83
N THR A 598 13.01 -14.69 17.32
CA THR A 598 14.22 -15.45 17.57
C THR A 598 14.96 -15.70 16.25
N ASP A 599 16.13 -16.30 16.28
CA ASP A 599 16.83 -16.70 15.04
C ASP A 599 16.09 -17.85 14.28
N ARG A 600 15.01 -18.42 14.83
CA ARG A 600 14.20 -19.47 14.18
C ARG A 600 12.88 -18.99 13.61
N GLY A 601 12.43 -17.83 14.02
CA GLY A 601 11.17 -17.27 13.61
C GLY A 601 10.56 -16.41 14.69
N GLY A 602 9.26 -16.08 14.55
CA GLY A 602 8.62 -15.19 15.50
C GLY A 602 7.12 -15.39 15.64
N MET A 603 6.53 -14.60 16.50
CA MET A 603 5.09 -14.48 16.66
C MET A 603 4.69 -13.03 16.91
N VAL A 604 3.48 -12.70 16.51
CA VAL A 604 2.81 -11.44 16.88
C VAL A 604 1.63 -11.78 17.78
N THR A 605 1.44 -11.04 18.84
CA THR A 605 0.27 -11.15 19.72
C THR A 605 -0.31 -9.77 20.01
N ALA A 606 -1.62 -9.71 20.25
CA ALA A 606 -2.30 -8.49 20.62
C ALA A 606 -3.20 -8.71 21.84
N ARG A 607 -3.44 -7.64 22.58
CA ARG A 607 -4.45 -7.57 23.62
C ARG A 607 -5.22 -6.25 23.47
N ASP A 608 -6.48 -6.35 23.09
CA ASP A 608 -7.31 -5.21 22.68
C ASP A 608 -7.78 -4.32 23.83
N THR A 609 -7.72 -4.81 25.07
CA THR A 609 -8.17 -4.02 26.21
C THR A 609 -7.26 -4.25 27.42
N ILE A 610 -6.39 -3.28 27.66
CA ILE A 610 -5.68 -3.11 28.92
C ILE A 610 -6.22 -1.82 29.55
N HIS A 611 -6.73 -1.92 30.76
CA HIS A 611 -7.25 -0.78 31.51
C HIS A 611 -6.34 -0.50 32.70
N VAL A 612 -5.79 0.70 32.75
CA VAL A 612 -4.98 1.21 33.87
C VAL A 612 -5.81 2.26 34.58
N ALA A 613 -6.33 1.92 35.75
CA ALA A 613 -7.12 2.83 36.54
C ALA A 613 -6.28 4.02 37.04
N PRO A 614 -6.82 5.23 37.10
CA PRO A 614 -6.12 6.35 37.72
C PRO A 614 -5.94 6.10 39.23
N PRO A 615 -4.80 6.46 39.79
CA PRO A 615 -4.54 6.24 41.23
C PRO A 615 -5.41 7.10 42.15
N VAL A 616 -5.99 8.15 41.60
CA VAL A 616 -6.92 9.07 42.32
C VAL A 616 -8.16 9.23 41.44
N GLY A 617 -9.31 8.80 41.94
CA GLY A 617 -10.61 8.88 41.26
C GLY A 617 -11.70 8.25 42.13
N ASN A 618 -12.94 8.50 41.75
CA ASN A 618 -14.12 7.97 42.47
C ASN A 618 -14.66 6.67 41.86
N GLU A 619 -14.02 6.15 40.79
CA GLU A 619 -14.40 4.89 40.17
C GLU A 619 -13.61 3.75 40.80
N LEU A 620 -14.31 2.72 41.28
CA LEU A 620 -13.71 1.52 41.80
C LEU A 620 -12.88 0.83 40.67
N GLY A 621 -11.57 0.79 40.86
CA GLY A 621 -10.61 0.20 39.91
C GLY A 621 -10.01 -1.09 40.41
N LEU A 622 -9.82 -2.06 39.51
CA LEU A 622 -9.10 -3.30 39.75
C LEU A 622 -8.08 -3.47 38.64
N SER A 623 -6.80 -3.59 38.99
CA SER A 623 -5.72 -3.87 38.04
C SER A 623 -5.88 -5.19 37.33
N ASP A 624 -5.00 -5.50 36.36
CA ASP A 624 -4.83 -6.86 35.89
C ASP A 624 -4.38 -7.78 37.03
N LEU A 625 -4.52 -9.10 36.82
CA LEU A 625 -4.07 -10.12 37.78
C LEU A 625 -2.66 -10.57 37.41
N ALA A 626 -1.68 -10.33 38.25
CA ALA A 626 -0.38 -10.98 38.14
C ALA A 626 -0.46 -12.34 38.85
N VAL A 627 -0.41 -13.40 38.05
CA VAL A 627 -0.52 -14.78 38.53
C VAL A 627 0.75 -15.55 38.20
N GLY A 628 1.42 -16.05 39.22
CA GLY A 628 2.72 -16.69 39.07
C GLY A 628 2.91 -17.92 39.96
N ALA A 629 4.09 -18.50 39.83
CA ALA A 629 4.56 -19.61 40.66
C ALA A 629 6.06 -19.44 40.92
N ARG A 630 6.51 -19.76 42.14
CA ARG A 630 7.93 -19.65 42.50
C ARG A 630 8.83 -20.52 41.62
N ALA A 631 8.31 -21.67 41.18
CA ALA A 631 9.02 -22.58 40.28
C ALA A 631 9.43 -21.99 38.95
N VAL A 632 8.66 -20.99 38.39
CA VAL A 632 8.94 -20.33 37.14
C VAL A 632 10.05 -19.27 37.28
N ARG A 633 10.33 -18.77 38.50
CA ARG A 633 11.37 -17.79 38.85
C ARG A 633 11.22 -16.46 38.10
N LEU A 634 10.02 -16.07 37.69
CA LEU A 634 9.73 -14.80 37.03
C LEU A 634 9.03 -13.87 38.02
N ALA A 635 9.82 -13.31 38.94
CA ALA A 635 9.38 -12.34 39.92
C ALA A 635 9.88 -10.93 39.55
N TRP A 636 9.19 -9.93 40.05
CA TRP A 636 9.72 -8.57 40.08
C TRP A 636 9.23 -7.81 41.32
N GLU A 637 9.98 -6.83 41.67
CA GLU A 637 9.60 -5.89 42.72
C GLU A 637 8.83 -4.72 42.09
N THR A 638 7.61 -4.47 42.55
CA THR A 638 6.79 -3.35 42.11
C THR A 638 7.43 -2.03 42.57
N PRO A 639 7.06 -0.88 42.00
CA PRO A 639 7.55 0.42 42.48
C PRO A 639 7.31 0.68 43.96
N ALA A 640 6.34 0.00 44.56
CA ALA A 640 6.01 0.11 45.98
C ALA A 640 6.77 -0.90 46.87
N GLY A 641 7.64 -1.75 46.29
CA GLY A 641 8.42 -2.73 47.02
C GLY A 641 7.75 -4.11 47.22
N ASP A 642 6.56 -4.32 46.67
CA ASP A 642 5.90 -5.62 46.74
C ASP A 642 6.47 -6.61 45.72
N SER A 643 6.53 -7.89 46.06
CA SER A 643 6.96 -8.94 45.15
C SER A 643 5.78 -9.49 44.38
N ALA A 644 5.74 -9.30 43.06
CA ALA A 644 4.77 -9.89 42.15
C ALA A 644 5.43 -10.99 41.28
N TRP A 645 4.65 -12.00 40.92
CA TRP A 645 5.11 -13.17 40.15
C TRP A 645 4.27 -13.36 38.91
N LEU A 646 4.92 -13.84 37.84
CA LEU A 646 4.24 -14.14 36.58
C LEU A 646 4.56 -15.56 36.11
N ASN A 647 3.59 -16.19 35.46
CA ASN A 647 3.78 -17.43 34.74
C ASN A 647 3.16 -17.33 33.34
N PRO A 648 3.93 -17.00 32.31
CA PRO A 648 3.41 -16.86 30.95
C PRO A 648 2.81 -18.14 30.37
N THR A 649 3.27 -19.33 30.82
CA THR A 649 2.70 -20.62 30.38
C THR A 649 1.31 -20.89 30.97
N ARG A 650 0.93 -20.16 32.03
CA ARG A 650 -0.31 -20.32 32.79
C ARG A 650 -0.55 -21.77 33.30
N THR A 651 0.52 -22.59 33.37
CA THR A 651 0.47 -23.99 33.82
C THR A 651 1.10 -24.08 35.20
N TYR A 652 0.36 -24.70 36.13
CA TYR A 652 0.71 -24.78 37.55
C TYR A 652 0.66 -26.22 38.00
N ARG A 653 1.69 -26.69 38.73
CA ARG A 653 1.68 -27.99 39.35
C ARG A 653 0.88 -27.94 40.64
N ARG A 654 0.19 -29.03 40.97
CA ARG A 654 -0.57 -29.13 42.25
C ARG A 654 0.30 -28.92 43.49
N THR A 655 1.57 -29.27 43.38
CA THR A 655 2.55 -29.10 44.49
C THR A 655 2.98 -27.68 44.71
N ASP A 656 2.73 -26.79 43.71
CA ASP A 656 3.21 -25.40 43.74
C ASP A 656 2.01 -24.49 44.02
N PRO A 657 2.08 -23.60 45.03
CA PRO A 657 1.03 -22.64 45.28
C PRO A 657 0.98 -21.60 44.11
N VAL A 658 -0.23 -21.18 43.79
CA VAL A 658 -0.44 -20.08 42.84
C VAL A 658 -0.33 -18.74 43.59
N LEU A 659 0.61 -17.92 43.16
CA LEU A 659 0.84 -16.60 43.73
C LEU A 659 0.04 -15.57 42.93
N LEU A 660 -0.88 -14.88 43.59
CA LEU A 660 -1.75 -13.87 43.03
C LEU A 660 -1.39 -12.49 43.57
N TYR A 661 -1.26 -11.50 42.70
CA TYR A 661 -1.12 -10.09 43.06
C TYR A 661 -2.05 -9.24 42.19
N PHE A 662 -2.71 -8.27 42.82
CA PHE A 662 -3.56 -7.28 42.13
C PHE A 662 -3.65 -6.00 42.96
N GLU A 663 -4.17 -4.94 42.37
CA GLU A 663 -4.28 -3.60 42.98
C GLU A 663 -5.72 -3.11 42.90
N VAL A 664 -6.19 -2.48 43.99
CA VAL A 664 -7.51 -1.86 44.11
C VAL A 664 -7.34 -0.37 44.29
N SER A 665 -8.10 0.44 43.57
CA SER A 665 -8.07 1.89 43.59
C SER A 665 -9.48 2.49 43.55
N GLY A 666 -9.60 3.79 43.79
CA GLY A 666 -10.91 4.51 43.69
C GLY A 666 -11.81 4.34 44.91
N LEU A 667 -11.23 3.98 46.06
CA LEU A 667 -11.90 3.93 47.37
C LEU A 667 -11.29 4.97 48.30
N GLU A 668 -12.08 5.46 49.25
CA GLU A 668 -11.59 6.40 50.26
C GLU A 668 -10.77 5.69 51.34
N GLN A 669 -9.92 6.43 52.02
CA GLN A 669 -9.19 5.87 53.15
C GLN A 669 -10.12 5.44 54.27
N GLY A 670 -10.05 4.18 54.70
CA GLY A 670 -10.90 3.62 55.73
C GLY A 670 -12.20 2.97 55.21
N GLU A 671 -12.46 3.05 53.89
CA GLU A 671 -13.62 2.38 53.27
C GLU A 671 -13.38 0.87 53.28
N GLU A 672 -14.40 0.10 53.69
CA GLU A 672 -14.36 -1.36 53.65
C GLU A 672 -14.77 -1.90 52.27
N TYR A 673 -14.17 -3.01 51.84
CA TYR A 673 -14.56 -3.68 50.62
C TYR A 673 -14.35 -5.18 50.71
N GLU A 674 -15.23 -5.94 50.08
CA GLU A 674 -15.17 -7.40 49.97
C GLU A 674 -14.36 -7.83 48.77
N VAL A 675 -13.46 -8.80 48.95
CA VAL A 675 -12.76 -9.50 47.89
C VAL A 675 -13.20 -10.96 47.80
N ARG A 676 -13.66 -11.35 46.62
CA ARG A 676 -14.04 -12.73 46.34
C ARG A 676 -13.15 -13.32 45.27
N LEU A 677 -12.46 -14.40 45.59
CA LEU A 677 -11.63 -15.18 44.68
C LEU A 677 -12.32 -16.50 44.37
N GLU A 678 -12.52 -16.81 43.10
CA GLU A 678 -13.12 -18.07 42.68
C GLU A 678 -12.32 -18.75 41.58
N LEU A 679 -11.97 -20.02 41.78
CA LEU A 679 -11.51 -20.91 40.71
C LEU A 679 -12.68 -21.78 40.24
N ARG A 680 -13.03 -21.61 38.96
CA ARG A 680 -14.13 -22.34 38.33
C ARG A 680 -13.60 -23.27 37.24
N ARG A 681 -14.11 -24.51 37.21
CA ARG A 681 -13.81 -25.43 36.12
C ARG A 681 -14.74 -25.13 34.94
N PRO A 682 -14.23 -24.79 33.76
CA PRO A 682 -15.06 -24.53 32.60
C PRO A 682 -15.85 -25.79 32.19
N ARG A 683 -17.14 -25.68 31.86
CA ARG A 683 -17.90 -26.77 31.24
C ARG A 683 -17.57 -26.77 29.73
N GLY A 684 -17.33 -27.99 29.19
CA GLY A 684 -17.02 -28.19 27.78
C GLY A 684 -18.08 -27.54 26.85
N GLY A 685 -17.63 -26.83 25.80
CA GLY A 685 -18.46 -26.10 24.85
C GLY A 685 -17.74 -24.91 24.23
N SER A 686 -18.47 -23.98 23.56
CA SER A 686 -17.91 -22.77 22.94
C SER A 686 -17.07 -21.93 23.93
N ILE A 687 -16.18 -21.10 23.45
CA ILE A 687 -15.30 -20.21 24.24
C ILE A 687 -16.11 -19.43 25.30
N PHE A 688 -17.32 -18.99 24.98
CA PHE A 688 -18.23 -18.31 25.92
C PHE A 688 -18.66 -19.18 27.10
N ARG A 689 -18.96 -20.49 26.88
CA ARG A 689 -19.29 -21.43 27.97
C ARG A 689 -18.08 -21.80 28.82
N ARG A 690 -16.89 -21.80 28.25
CA ARG A 690 -15.64 -22.02 29.02
C ARG A 690 -15.35 -20.89 29.99
N LEU A 691 -15.69 -19.63 29.64
CA LEU A 691 -15.44 -18.46 30.49
C LEU A 691 -16.52 -18.22 31.54
N PHE A 692 -17.79 -18.60 31.30
CA PHE A 692 -18.94 -18.22 32.13
C PHE A 692 -19.70 -19.40 32.78
N GLY A 693 -19.37 -20.66 32.50
CA GLY A 693 -20.09 -21.83 33.01
C GLY A 693 -19.16 -22.84 33.69
N GLY A 694 -19.40 -23.20 34.92
CA GLY A 694 -18.63 -24.21 35.63
C GLY A 694 -18.95 -24.24 37.14
N GLY A 695 -18.65 -25.38 37.76
CA GLY A 695 -18.73 -25.52 39.24
C GLY A 695 -17.56 -24.76 39.88
N VAL A 696 -17.80 -24.12 41.01
CA VAL A 696 -16.76 -23.50 41.83
C VAL A 696 -15.94 -24.63 42.47
N ALA A 697 -14.63 -24.63 42.17
CA ALA A 697 -13.69 -25.62 42.69
C ALA A 697 -12.95 -25.13 43.95
N LEU A 698 -12.73 -23.81 44.03
CA LEU A 698 -12.15 -23.13 45.19
C LEU A 698 -12.81 -21.76 45.30
N ARG A 699 -13.19 -21.36 46.54
CA ARG A 699 -13.68 -20.01 46.85
C ARG A 699 -12.95 -19.51 48.08
N MET A 700 -12.56 -18.25 48.05
CA MET A 700 -12.04 -17.50 49.19
C MET A 700 -12.71 -16.13 49.19
N GLU A 701 -13.20 -15.73 50.36
CA GLU A 701 -13.83 -14.41 50.59
C GLU A 701 -13.19 -13.76 51.82
N PHE A 702 -12.90 -12.48 51.72
CA PHE A 702 -12.33 -11.73 52.84
C PHE A 702 -12.63 -10.19 52.66
N ASP A 703 -12.76 -9.55 53.79
CA ASP A 703 -12.93 -8.08 53.83
C ASP A 703 -11.58 -7.42 54.01
N GLN A 704 -11.46 -6.22 53.43
CA GLN A 704 -10.27 -5.36 53.50
C GLN A 704 -10.70 -3.93 53.79
N VAL A 705 -9.83 -3.20 54.50
CA VAL A 705 -9.96 -1.76 54.75
C VAL A 705 -8.99 -1.03 53.84
N HIS A 706 -9.48 -0.13 53.00
CA HIS A 706 -8.65 0.54 52.02
C HIS A 706 -7.70 1.55 52.68
N PRO A 707 -6.37 1.47 52.41
CA PRO A 707 -5.36 2.29 53.07
C PRO A 707 -5.33 3.75 52.58
N GLY A 708 -6.08 4.05 51.50
CA GLY A 708 -6.00 5.29 50.71
C GLY A 708 -5.03 5.13 49.50
N GLY A 709 -5.40 5.74 48.37
CA GLY A 709 -4.64 5.69 47.13
C GLY A 709 -4.77 4.34 46.39
N ILE A 710 -3.81 3.47 46.47
CA ILE A 710 -3.81 2.15 45.82
C ILE A 710 -3.56 1.09 46.89
N ASP A 711 -4.54 0.20 47.07
CA ASP A 711 -4.35 -0.99 47.91
C ASP A 711 -3.77 -2.16 47.13
N ARG A 712 -2.77 -2.84 47.70
CA ARG A 712 -1.99 -3.91 47.07
C ARG A 712 -2.23 -5.22 47.77
N VAL A 713 -2.89 -6.13 47.04
CA VAL A 713 -3.32 -7.41 47.60
C VAL A 713 -2.49 -8.53 47.04
N SER A 714 -1.79 -9.25 47.92
CA SER A 714 -1.06 -10.46 47.60
C SER A 714 -1.69 -11.65 48.30
N ARG A 715 -1.93 -12.76 47.58
CA ARG A 715 -2.49 -14.00 48.12
C ARG A 715 -1.81 -15.23 47.54
N GLU A 716 -1.73 -16.26 48.34
CA GLU A 716 -1.26 -17.58 47.95
C GLU A 716 -2.47 -18.53 47.91
N LEU A 717 -2.71 -19.14 46.75
CA LEU A 717 -3.83 -20.05 46.54
C LEU A 717 -3.30 -21.48 46.54
N ASP A 718 -3.77 -22.32 47.50
CA ASP A 718 -3.48 -23.74 47.53
C ASP A 718 -4.36 -24.48 46.51
N ILE A 719 -3.74 -25.00 45.47
CA ILE A 719 -4.38 -25.78 44.40
C ILE A 719 -4.17 -27.29 44.54
N GLY A 720 -3.57 -27.76 45.62
CA GLY A 720 -3.21 -29.17 45.85
C GLY A 720 -4.37 -30.16 45.75
N ARG A 721 -5.59 -29.69 46.05
CA ARG A 721 -6.81 -30.54 46.01
C ARG A 721 -7.55 -30.48 44.67
N LEU A 722 -7.09 -29.62 43.71
CA LEU A 722 -7.73 -29.52 42.43
C LEU A 722 -7.33 -30.68 41.50
N SER A 723 -8.25 -31.14 40.69
CA SER A 723 -7.92 -32.12 39.63
C SER A 723 -7.22 -31.44 38.47
N SER A 724 -6.38 -32.17 37.73
CA SER A 724 -5.74 -31.66 36.53
C SER A 724 -6.77 -31.18 35.49
N GLY A 725 -6.50 -30.07 34.81
CA GLY A 725 -7.36 -29.45 33.82
C GLY A 725 -7.31 -27.96 33.81
N ASP A 726 -8.16 -27.37 32.99
CA ASP A 726 -8.25 -25.91 32.81
C ASP A 726 -9.22 -25.30 33.84
N TYR A 727 -8.85 -24.14 34.36
CA TYR A 727 -9.63 -23.37 35.34
C TYR A 727 -9.67 -21.90 34.94
N SER A 728 -10.74 -21.20 35.35
CA SER A 728 -10.85 -19.75 35.30
C SER A 728 -10.75 -19.19 36.70
N LEU A 729 -9.72 -18.41 36.99
CA LEU A 729 -9.61 -17.60 38.19
C LEU A 729 -10.39 -16.29 37.98
N GLU A 730 -11.34 -16.00 38.84
CA GLU A 730 -12.06 -14.75 38.94
C GLU A 730 -11.71 -14.06 40.25
N VAL A 731 -11.32 -12.80 40.16
CA VAL A 731 -11.17 -11.90 41.32
C VAL A 731 -12.25 -10.84 41.19
N ARG A 732 -13.06 -10.70 42.23
CA ARG A 732 -14.17 -9.77 42.30
C ARG A 732 -13.98 -8.88 43.54
N VAL A 733 -14.09 -7.59 43.34
CA VAL A 733 -14.01 -6.58 44.38
C VAL A 733 -15.34 -5.86 44.44
N LYS A 734 -15.92 -5.72 45.64
CA LYS A 734 -17.19 -5.05 45.90
C LYS A 734 -17.02 -4.09 47.07
N SER A 735 -17.35 -2.81 46.87
CA SER A 735 -17.38 -1.79 47.93
C SER A 735 -18.69 -1.77 48.71
N ASP A 736 -18.69 -1.19 49.87
CA ASP A 736 -19.88 -1.08 50.73
C ASP A 736 -21.04 -0.33 50.07
N ASP A 737 -20.76 0.64 49.20
CA ASP A 737 -21.74 1.39 48.43
C ASP A 737 -22.34 0.59 47.25
N GLY A 738 -21.89 -0.64 47.03
CA GLY A 738 -22.40 -1.56 46.02
C GLY A 738 -21.72 -1.50 44.66
N ARG A 739 -20.68 -0.68 44.45
CA ARG A 739 -19.83 -0.72 43.24
C ARG A 739 -19.11 -2.06 43.17
N GLU A 740 -19.02 -2.61 41.98
CA GLU A 740 -18.41 -3.95 41.78
C GLU A 740 -17.55 -3.97 40.52
N VAL A 741 -16.39 -4.56 40.63
CA VAL A 741 -15.45 -4.78 39.49
C VAL A 741 -14.86 -6.17 39.59
N PHE A 742 -14.55 -6.79 38.43
CA PHE A 742 -13.91 -8.11 38.41
C PHE A 742 -12.88 -8.25 37.30
N ARG A 743 -11.95 -9.20 37.51
CA ARG A 743 -10.97 -9.65 36.50
C ARG A 743 -10.96 -11.16 36.43
N ARG A 744 -10.67 -11.71 35.24
CA ARG A 744 -10.58 -13.15 35.01
C ARG A 744 -9.30 -13.52 34.29
N GLN A 745 -8.73 -14.66 34.67
CA GLN A 745 -7.57 -15.25 34.01
C GLN A 745 -7.72 -16.77 33.92
N LEU A 746 -7.37 -17.33 32.76
CA LEU A 746 -7.31 -18.78 32.58
C LEU A 746 -6.00 -19.31 33.15
N LEU A 747 -6.05 -20.48 33.78
CA LEU A 747 -4.90 -21.22 34.25
C LEU A 747 -5.13 -22.74 34.07
N ARG A 748 -4.06 -23.48 33.91
CA ARG A 748 -4.07 -24.95 33.79
C ARG A 748 -3.39 -25.57 34.99
N VAL A 749 -4.05 -26.50 35.62
CA VAL A 749 -3.49 -27.32 36.73
C VAL A 749 -3.01 -28.66 36.16
N VAL A 750 -1.78 -29.01 36.46
CA VAL A 750 -1.14 -30.29 36.09
C VAL A 750 -0.67 -31.02 37.34
N GLU A 751 -0.33 -32.32 37.18
CA GLU A 751 0.17 -33.16 38.29
C GLU A 751 1.47 -32.70 38.88
#